data_b37f5d98cfbd45261f3c2558338cee6b
#
_entry.id   b37f5d98cfbd45261f3c2558338cee6b
#
_cell.length_a   1.000
_cell.length_b   1.000
_cell.length_c   1.000
_cell.angle_alpha   90.00
_cell.angle_beta   90.00
_cell.angle_gamma   90.00
#
_symmetry.space_group_name_H-M   'P 1'
#
loop_
_entity.id
_entity.type
_entity.pdbx_description
1 polymer ?
#
loop_
_entity_poly.entity_id
_entity_poly.type
_entity_poly.pdbx_seq_one_letter_code
_entity_poly.pdbx_strand_id
1 'polypeptide(L)'
;AVLSCALTLLAGLAQAQPMPATPSAQAGSQMQAVTPAQVPVAFAAAPLPGGSTRAATLRELGIDYEITLRGVQGSAGVPFSVRSDEIVTAATLNLKYSYSPSLLPDLSHLKVTINGVTVATLPTDKANAGKLLSADLPIDPRLVTDYNQLNLQLIGHYTRDCEDPDHSSLWANVDAATSLSLTTTPLALANNLALLPVPFFDVRDTRRLELPFYFPQRPDTATLQAAGTVASWFGSLAGYRGAVFPASTEALPASGNAVVFATPGTLPAQFATADSGVADIRGPTVAVLANPNDRNGKLLLVLGRNSEDLQRAATALALRAPLTGAVARIGDISAPAPRRPYDAPNWVSSESPVRFGDLVTQPSQLNVTGYHPDLIRVGLQLPPDLFVWERDGIPVALNYRYTLPEQDNKSALNVSINESFVTTLPLTGRPFAQSTPMRWWNSLGTRGSMPVHQDLTLPVGAFSANSQLRFHFFFDRPQGEACKNTFPDVSGAIDADSTIDLSGFHHYMAMPNLAAFANAGYPFTRLADLSESTIVLPNNPGDQDLSNVLTLLGHFGASTGYPALHAQIIGAGAVQQHAGRDLLLLGSAESQPLFKQWRAHLPIGQDGRATRFALTDWLFERLPRFLSFDARRTDLPTTAEIALQPQPDDVLLMGFESPLAAGRSVVAFQTEDPANMSRLFDAWFDPTLLKDFQGSVVVLQQNKVTSLVGNQAYYVGHLPLPTWLRWYFSHHPVWLALTVVLLALLLALAARVLLRRHTAERLNDGGGA
;
A
#
# COMPACT_ATOMS: atom_id res chain seq x y z
N ALA A 1 11.78 -21.53 54.43
CA ALA A 1 10.66 -22.28 55.02
C ALA A 1 9.95 -22.98 53.84
N VAL A 2 10.34 -24.15 53.45
CA VAL A 2 9.86 -25.48 53.81
C VAL A 2 8.36 -25.56 53.97
N LEU A 3 7.66 -26.13 52.99
CA LEU A 3 6.78 -27.26 53.26
C LEU A 3 6.37 -27.98 51.95
N SER A 4 6.67 -29.27 51.99
CA SER A 4 6.23 -30.38 51.16
C SER A 4 4.70 -30.51 51.17
N CYS A 5 4.11 -31.01 50.09
CA CYS A 5 2.96 -31.93 50.17
C CYS A 5 2.99 -32.93 49.01
N ALA A 6 2.81 -34.17 49.42
CA ALA A 6 3.06 -35.41 48.74
C ALA A 6 1.94 -35.87 47.77
N LEU A 7 2.37 -36.72 46.83
CA LEU A 7 1.67 -37.75 46.07
C LEU A 7 0.37 -38.30 46.66
N THR A 8 -0.63 -38.53 45.74
CA THR A 8 -1.46 -39.75 45.75
C THR A 8 -1.68 -40.23 44.32
N LEU A 9 -1.08 -41.37 44.00
CA LEU A 9 -1.36 -42.27 42.89
C LEU A 9 -2.75 -42.94 43.08
N LEU A 10 -3.54 -43.00 42.04
CA LEU A 10 -4.57 -44.00 41.85
C LEU A 10 -4.49 -44.59 40.46
N ALA A 11 -4.01 -45.83 40.41
CA ALA A 11 -3.97 -46.70 39.26
C ALA A 11 -5.37 -47.29 39.03
N GLY A 12 -5.91 -47.06 37.84
CA GLY A 12 -7.10 -47.75 37.32
C GLY A 12 -6.66 -48.68 36.17
N LEU A 13 -6.57 -49.96 36.48
CA LEU A 13 -6.44 -51.06 35.52
C LEU A 13 -7.72 -51.25 34.73
N ALA A 14 -7.71 -51.03 33.43
CA ALA A 14 -8.75 -51.46 32.49
C ALA A 14 -8.25 -52.70 31.76
N GLN A 15 -8.93 -53.82 32.01
CA GLN A 15 -8.70 -55.11 31.37
C GLN A 15 -9.11 -55.10 29.91
N ALA A 16 -8.21 -55.50 29.03
CA ALA A 16 -8.52 -55.77 27.62
C ALA A 16 -9.08 -57.18 27.46
N GLN A 17 -10.26 -57.32 26.89
CA GLN A 17 -10.77 -58.60 26.46
C GLN A 17 -10.29 -58.93 25.01
N PRO A 18 -9.97 -60.20 24.68
CA PRO A 18 -9.54 -60.58 23.37
C PRO A 18 -10.74 -60.74 22.42
N MET A 19 -10.60 -60.22 21.20
CA MET A 19 -11.52 -60.48 20.10
C MET A 19 -11.27 -61.87 19.48
N PRO A 20 -12.32 -62.55 18.99
CA PRO A 20 -12.18 -63.87 18.36
C PRO A 20 -11.66 -63.78 16.92
N ALA A 21 -10.80 -64.71 16.54
CA ALA A 21 -10.26 -64.90 15.22
C ALA A 21 -11.31 -65.33 14.20
N THR A 22 -11.37 -64.68 13.05
CA THR A 22 -12.15 -65.11 11.87
C THR A 22 -11.28 -65.92 10.92
N PRO A 23 -11.83 -66.91 10.24
CA PRO A 23 -11.08 -67.86 9.42
C PRO A 23 -10.72 -67.30 8.05
N SER A 24 -9.55 -67.68 7.56
CA SER A 24 -9.03 -67.44 6.21
C SER A 24 -9.86 -68.20 5.16
N ALA A 25 -10.46 -67.47 4.22
CA ALA A 25 -10.95 -68.02 2.99
C ALA A 25 -10.11 -67.54 1.81
N GLN A 26 -9.39 -68.46 1.18
CA GLN A 26 -8.79 -68.24 -0.13
C GLN A 26 -9.92 -68.25 -1.19
N ALA A 27 -10.04 -67.13 -1.90
CA ALA A 27 -10.77 -67.11 -3.16
C ALA A 27 -10.03 -66.13 -4.13
N GLY A 28 -9.46 -66.71 -5.17
CA GLY A 28 -8.93 -65.95 -6.29
C GLY A 28 -10.06 -65.21 -6.97
N SER A 29 -9.89 -63.89 -7.08
CA SER A 29 -10.79 -63.03 -7.84
C SER A 29 -10.02 -62.40 -8.99
N GLN A 30 -10.48 -62.64 -10.18
CA GLN A 30 -10.09 -62.00 -11.43
C GLN A 30 -10.25 -60.49 -11.29
N MET A 31 -9.21 -59.74 -11.66
CA MET A 31 -9.24 -58.28 -11.79
C MET A 31 -10.24 -57.92 -12.90
N GLN A 32 -11.42 -57.51 -12.54
CA GLN A 32 -12.32 -56.77 -13.42
C GLN A 32 -11.79 -55.32 -13.50
N ALA A 33 -11.58 -54.85 -14.75
CA ALA A 33 -11.28 -53.48 -15.05
C ALA A 33 -12.38 -52.57 -14.46
N VAL A 34 -12.03 -51.74 -13.49
CA VAL A 34 -12.92 -50.69 -12.98
C VAL A 34 -12.98 -49.62 -14.04
N THR A 35 -14.12 -49.49 -14.68
CA THR A 35 -14.48 -48.33 -15.50
C THR A 35 -14.35 -47.06 -14.61
N PRO A 36 -13.72 -46.00 -15.08
CA PRO A 36 -13.59 -44.77 -14.26
C PRO A 36 -14.99 -44.30 -13.90
N ALA A 37 -15.24 -44.15 -12.59
CA ALA A 37 -16.47 -43.62 -12.07
C ALA A 37 -16.70 -42.24 -12.69
N GLN A 38 -17.81 -42.07 -13.38
CA GLN A 38 -18.29 -40.78 -13.84
C GLN A 38 -18.41 -39.88 -12.60
N VAL A 39 -17.61 -38.82 -12.56
CA VAL A 39 -17.77 -37.72 -11.60
C VAL A 39 -19.22 -37.26 -11.71
N PRO A 40 -19.98 -37.18 -10.62
CA PRO A 40 -21.35 -36.68 -10.68
C PRO A 40 -21.32 -35.29 -11.29
N VAL A 41 -22.04 -35.13 -12.40
CA VAL A 41 -22.24 -33.83 -13.05
C VAL A 41 -22.84 -32.92 -11.98
N ALA A 42 -22.06 -31.93 -11.54
CA ALA A 42 -22.55 -30.92 -10.63
C ALA A 42 -23.77 -30.26 -11.28
N PHE A 43 -24.89 -30.27 -10.57
CA PHE A 43 -26.05 -29.50 -10.95
C PHE A 43 -25.62 -28.03 -11.00
N ALA A 44 -25.42 -27.49 -12.20
CA ALA A 44 -25.31 -26.07 -12.38
C ALA A 44 -26.67 -25.48 -11.99
N ALA A 45 -26.80 -24.97 -10.79
CA ALA A 45 -27.99 -24.24 -10.36
C ALA A 45 -28.13 -23.08 -11.33
N ALA A 46 -29.34 -22.93 -11.91
CA ALA A 46 -29.62 -21.76 -12.73
C ALA A 46 -29.33 -20.49 -11.93
N PRO A 47 -28.65 -19.48 -12.50
CA PRO A 47 -28.35 -18.26 -11.77
C PRO A 47 -29.64 -17.65 -11.23
N LEU A 48 -29.64 -17.32 -9.94
CA LEU A 48 -30.76 -16.65 -9.31
C LEU A 48 -30.96 -15.28 -9.95
N PRO A 49 -32.20 -14.77 -10.08
CA PRO A 49 -32.44 -13.44 -10.63
C PRO A 49 -31.65 -12.38 -9.88
N GLY A 50 -30.84 -11.58 -10.58
CA GLY A 50 -30.00 -10.54 -9.99
C GLY A 50 -28.55 -10.97 -9.73
N GLY A 51 -28.16 -12.22 -10.07
CA GLY A 51 -26.77 -12.66 -9.97
C GLY A 51 -25.89 -12.03 -11.04
N SER A 52 -24.65 -11.71 -10.66
CA SER A 52 -23.59 -11.27 -11.59
C SER A 52 -22.46 -12.28 -11.63
N THR A 53 -21.94 -12.55 -12.83
CA THR A 53 -20.77 -13.39 -13.01
C THR A 53 -19.54 -12.54 -13.26
N ARG A 54 -18.48 -12.82 -12.52
CA ARG A 54 -17.20 -12.15 -12.66
C ARG A 54 -16.09 -13.18 -12.77
N ALA A 55 -15.20 -12.97 -13.74
CA ALA A 55 -13.94 -13.68 -13.84
C ALA A 55 -12.81 -12.78 -13.32
N ALA A 56 -11.98 -13.31 -12.44
CA ALA A 56 -10.76 -12.66 -11.96
C ALA A 56 -9.56 -13.51 -12.38
N THR A 57 -8.60 -12.91 -13.08
CA THR A 57 -7.32 -13.54 -13.41
C THR A 57 -6.43 -13.68 -12.19
N LEU A 58 -5.40 -14.54 -12.22
CA LEU A 58 -4.42 -14.63 -11.12
C LEU A 58 -3.78 -13.27 -10.83
N ARG A 59 -3.55 -12.44 -11.85
CA ARG A 59 -3.03 -11.08 -11.70
C ARG A 59 -3.97 -10.20 -10.88
N GLU A 60 -5.28 -10.25 -11.16
CA GLU A 60 -6.29 -9.49 -10.40
C GLU A 60 -6.48 -10.05 -8.97
N LEU A 61 -6.07 -11.30 -8.73
CA LEU A 61 -5.99 -11.90 -7.40
C LEU A 61 -4.65 -11.63 -6.69
N GLY A 62 -3.79 -10.79 -7.27
CA GLY A 62 -2.52 -10.35 -6.66
C GLY A 62 -1.30 -11.21 -7.04
N ILE A 63 -1.41 -12.11 -8.03
CA ILE A 63 -0.30 -12.92 -8.55
C ILE A 63 -0.04 -12.51 -10.00
N ASP A 64 0.93 -11.63 -10.19
CA ASP A 64 1.29 -11.03 -11.48
C ASP A 64 2.37 -11.80 -12.26
N TYR A 65 2.76 -12.98 -11.76
CA TYR A 65 3.77 -13.86 -12.34
C TYR A 65 3.23 -15.27 -12.63
N GLU A 66 3.90 -15.99 -13.50
CA GLU A 66 3.63 -17.41 -13.76
C GLU A 66 3.99 -18.25 -12.53
N ILE A 67 3.04 -19.03 -12.02
CA ILE A 67 3.29 -19.93 -10.89
C ILE A 67 4.04 -21.16 -11.39
N THR A 68 5.25 -21.40 -10.90
CA THR A 68 6.02 -22.60 -11.17
C THR A 68 6.01 -23.54 -9.96
N LEU A 69 5.35 -24.68 -10.10
CA LEU A 69 5.36 -25.76 -9.11
C LEU A 69 6.58 -26.66 -9.38
N ARG A 70 7.43 -26.88 -8.40
CA ARG A 70 8.68 -27.63 -8.54
C ARG A 70 8.78 -28.75 -7.52
N GLY A 71 9.48 -29.83 -7.92
CA GLY A 71 9.73 -30.97 -7.05
C GLY A 71 8.61 -32.00 -7.01
N VAL A 72 8.79 -33.05 -6.21
CA VAL A 72 7.83 -34.15 -6.06
C VAL A 72 6.48 -33.70 -5.54
N GLN A 73 6.44 -32.68 -4.69
CA GLN A 73 5.23 -32.12 -4.07
C GLN A 73 5.24 -30.59 -4.14
N GLY A 74 5.50 -30.02 -5.32
CA GLY A 74 5.44 -28.60 -5.53
C GLY A 74 4.02 -28.05 -5.31
N SER A 75 3.85 -27.03 -4.49
CA SER A 75 2.54 -26.44 -4.23
C SER A 75 2.58 -24.92 -4.22
N ALA A 76 1.49 -24.29 -4.62
CA ALA A 76 1.28 -22.86 -4.53
C ALA A 76 -0.17 -22.56 -4.15
N GLY A 77 -0.33 -21.56 -3.29
CA GLY A 77 -1.63 -21.11 -2.82
C GLY A 77 -2.01 -19.76 -3.39
N VAL A 78 -3.24 -19.62 -3.85
CA VAL A 78 -3.84 -18.39 -4.33
C VAL A 78 -4.98 -18.00 -3.39
N PRO A 79 -4.81 -17.00 -2.53
CA PRO A 79 -5.88 -16.54 -1.67
C PRO A 79 -6.91 -15.75 -2.48
N PHE A 80 -8.18 -15.93 -2.17
CA PHE A 80 -9.26 -15.09 -2.69
C PHE A 80 -10.37 -14.95 -1.65
N SER A 81 -11.16 -13.90 -1.76
CA SER A 81 -12.22 -13.61 -0.82
C SER A 81 -13.51 -13.22 -1.52
N VAL A 82 -14.61 -13.38 -0.82
CA VAL A 82 -15.97 -13.03 -1.27
C VAL A 82 -16.55 -12.02 -0.29
N ARG A 83 -17.23 -11.00 -0.82
CA ARG A 83 -17.90 -9.97 0.01
C ARG A 83 -18.89 -10.60 1.00
N SER A 84 -19.02 -10.00 2.17
CA SER A 84 -19.95 -10.44 3.20
C SER A 84 -21.43 -10.24 2.85
N ASP A 85 -21.70 -9.37 1.87
CA ASP A 85 -23.02 -9.05 1.37
C ASP A 85 -23.37 -9.80 0.06
N GLU A 86 -22.59 -10.82 -0.31
CA GLU A 86 -22.81 -11.63 -1.50
C GLU A 86 -22.77 -13.14 -1.16
N ILE A 87 -23.57 -13.93 -1.88
CA ILE A 87 -23.52 -15.41 -1.85
C ILE A 87 -23.04 -15.90 -3.21
N VAL A 88 -22.08 -16.80 -3.22
CA VAL A 88 -21.64 -17.51 -4.43
C VAL A 88 -22.66 -18.57 -4.81
N THR A 89 -23.18 -18.50 -6.03
CA THR A 89 -24.14 -19.46 -6.60
C THR A 89 -23.54 -20.40 -7.64
N ALA A 90 -22.46 -19.98 -8.28
CA ALA A 90 -21.64 -20.82 -9.16
C ALA A 90 -20.17 -20.36 -9.13
N ALA A 91 -19.25 -21.30 -9.28
CA ALA A 91 -17.83 -21.03 -9.35
C ALA A 91 -17.15 -21.96 -10.36
N THR A 92 -16.21 -21.43 -11.18
CA THR A 92 -15.46 -22.18 -12.16
C THR A 92 -14.03 -21.65 -12.24
N LEU A 93 -13.06 -22.54 -12.17
CA LEU A 93 -11.65 -22.22 -12.42
C LEU A 93 -11.32 -22.59 -13.86
N ASN A 94 -10.99 -21.61 -14.70
CA ASN A 94 -10.38 -21.81 -16.01
C ASN A 94 -8.86 -21.86 -15.80
N LEU A 95 -8.33 -23.07 -15.65
CA LEU A 95 -6.93 -23.33 -15.37
C LEU A 95 -6.15 -23.45 -16.67
N LYS A 96 -5.15 -22.59 -16.87
CA LYS A 96 -4.17 -22.67 -17.96
C LYS A 96 -2.85 -23.15 -17.39
N TYR A 97 -2.35 -24.29 -17.88
CA TYR A 97 -1.18 -24.93 -17.28
C TYR A 97 -0.35 -25.71 -18.31
N SER A 98 0.89 -25.97 -17.98
CA SER A 98 1.79 -26.86 -18.69
C SER A 98 2.61 -27.67 -17.70
N TYR A 99 3.16 -28.79 -18.13
CA TYR A 99 3.96 -29.67 -17.28
C TYR A 99 5.10 -30.32 -18.04
N SER A 100 6.09 -30.84 -17.29
CA SER A 100 7.30 -31.41 -17.80
C SER A 100 7.05 -32.70 -18.60
N PRO A 101 7.71 -32.88 -19.77
CA PRO A 101 7.68 -34.12 -20.54
C PRO A 101 8.31 -35.33 -19.83
N SER A 102 9.10 -35.09 -18.80
CA SER A 102 9.78 -36.14 -18.05
C SER A 102 8.91 -36.83 -17.00
N LEU A 103 7.73 -36.27 -16.70
CA LEU A 103 6.83 -36.82 -15.71
C LEU A 103 6.31 -38.22 -16.14
N LEU A 104 6.21 -39.13 -15.17
CA LEU A 104 5.60 -40.44 -15.33
C LEU A 104 4.08 -40.32 -15.20
N PRO A 105 3.28 -40.56 -16.24
CA PRO A 105 1.82 -40.30 -16.22
C PRO A 105 1.05 -41.12 -15.19
N ASP A 106 1.52 -42.32 -14.88
CA ASP A 106 0.89 -43.21 -13.91
C ASP A 106 1.15 -42.87 -12.45
N LEU A 107 2.15 -42.00 -12.17
CA LEU A 107 2.53 -41.59 -10.84
C LEU A 107 2.35 -40.09 -10.63
N SER A 108 2.23 -39.31 -11.72
CA SER A 108 2.21 -37.85 -11.65
C SER A 108 0.84 -37.29 -11.99
N HIS A 109 0.46 -36.23 -11.31
CA HIS A 109 -0.78 -35.49 -11.55
C HIS A 109 -0.73 -34.09 -10.96
N LEU A 110 -1.56 -33.20 -11.46
CA LEU A 110 -1.80 -31.89 -10.88
C LEU A 110 -3.10 -31.91 -10.08
N LYS A 111 -3.04 -31.62 -8.79
CA LYS A 111 -4.17 -31.59 -7.86
C LYS A 111 -4.60 -30.16 -7.60
N VAL A 112 -5.88 -29.91 -7.69
CA VAL A 112 -6.51 -28.61 -7.39
C VAL A 112 -7.41 -28.75 -6.17
N THR A 113 -7.21 -27.90 -5.15
CA THR A 113 -8.03 -27.91 -3.95
C THR A 113 -8.54 -26.51 -3.64
N ILE A 114 -9.73 -26.42 -3.06
CA ILE A 114 -10.31 -25.23 -2.47
C ILE A 114 -10.50 -25.49 -0.97
N ASN A 115 -9.91 -24.67 -0.13
CA ASN A 115 -9.99 -24.78 1.33
C ASN A 115 -9.64 -26.19 1.85
N GLY A 116 -8.65 -26.83 1.19
CA GLY A 116 -8.20 -28.19 1.52
C GLY A 116 -9.03 -29.31 0.89
N VAL A 117 -10.19 -29.03 0.29
CA VAL A 117 -11.03 -30.01 -0.39
C VAL A 117 -10.63 -30.14 -1.85
N THR A 118 -10.40 -31.38 -2.32
CA THR A 118 -10.01 -31.64 -3.71
C THR A 118 -11.19 -31.37 -4.65
N VAL A 119 -10.96 -30.47 -5.62
CA VAL A 119 -11.91 -30.14 -6.68
C VAL A 119 -11.62 -30.96 -7.94
N ALA A 120 -10.34 -31.09 -8.29
CA ALA A 120 -9.93 -31.84 -9.48
C ALA A 120 -8.54 -32.48 -9.30
N THR A 121 -8.32 -33.52 -10.04
CA THR A 121 -7.01 -34.16 -10.25
C THR A 121 -6.81 -34.31 -11.76
N LEU A 122 -5.81 -33.61 -12.29
CA LEU A 122 -5.53 -33.57 -13.73
C LEU A 122 -4.34 -34.51 -14.06
N PRO A 123 -4.49 -35.46 -15.00
CA PRO A 123 -3.41 -36.35 -15.37
C PRO A 123 -2.31 -35.61 -16.16
N THR A 124 -1.12 -36.19 -16.17
CA THR A 124 0.06 -35.69 -16.90
C THR A 124 0.39 -36.56 -18.10
N ASP A 125 -0.51 -36.62 -19.10
CA ASP A 125 -0.36 -37.43 -20.28
C ASP A 125 0.83 -37.00 -21.14
N LYS A 126 1.65 -37.97 -21.61
CA LYS A 126 2.82 -37.69 -22.46
C LYS A 126 2.49 -36.97 -23.77
N ALA A 127 1.31 -37.21 -24.33
CA ALA A 127 0.87 -36.57 -25.58
C ALA A 127 0.70 -35.05 -25.47
N ASN A 128 0.44 -34.58 -24.27
CA ASN A 128 0.16 -33.16 -23.95
C ASN A 128 1.31 -32.45 -23.20
N ALA A 129 2.35 -33.21 -22.89
CA ALA A 129 3.49 -32.68 -22.13
C ALA A 129 4.19 -31.54 -22.85
N GLY A 130 4.55 -30.46 -22.11
CA GLY A 130 5.19 -29.27 -22.65
C GLY A 130 4.27 -28.31 -23.42
N LYS A 131 2.98 -28.65 -23.59
CA LYS A 131 1.99 -27.79 -24.26
C LYS A 131 1.22 -26.97 -23.21
N LEU A 132 0.80 -25.77 -23.59
CA LEU A 132 -0.17 -25.00 -22.79
C LEU A 132 -1.55 -25.64 -22.97
N LEU A 133 -2.12 -26.09 -21.86
CA LEU A 133 -3.44 -26.70 -21.75
C LEU A 133 -4.42 -25.77 -21.06
N SER A 134 -5.71 -25.99 -21.31
CA SER A 134 -6.79 -25.32 -20.61
C SER A 134 -7.78 -26.33 -20.08
N ALA A 135 -8.21 -26.15 -18.82
CA ALA A 135 -9.22 -26.98 -18.19
C ALA A 135 -10.23 -26.09 -17.43
N ASP A 136 -11.51 -26.27 -17.74
CA ASP A 136 -12.60 -25.66 -17.01
C ASP A 136 -13.03 -26.57 -15.86
N LEU A 137 -12.75 -26.15 -14.63
CA LEU A 137 -12.98 -26.93 -13.42
C LEU A 137 -14.15 -26.33 -12.64
N PRO A 138 -15.32 -26.99 -12.61
CA PRO A 138 -16.43 -26.55 -11.80
C PRO A 138 -16.10 -26.72 -10.30
N ILE A 139 -16.37 -25.70 -9.53
CA ILE A 139 -16.18 -25.65 -8.07
C ILE A 139 -17.56 -25.65 -7.41
N ASP A 140 -17.78 -26.55 -6.45
CA ASP A 140 -19.00 -26.53 -5.65
C ASP A 140 -19.06 -25.21 -4.85
N PRO A 141 -20.07 -24.34 -5.07
CA PRO A 141 -20.19 -23.07 -4.38
C PRO A 141 -20.17 -23.17 -2.85
N ARG A 142 -20.59 -24.32 -2.29
CA ARG A 142 -20.57 -24.57 -0.83
C ARG A 142 -19.17 -24.68 -0.25
N LEU A 143 -18.15 -24.90 -1.08
CA LEU A 143 -16.76 -24.89 -0.66
C LEU A 143 -16.18 -23.46 -0.54
N VAL A 144 -16.88 -22.48 -1.14
CA VAL A 144 -16.45 -21.08 -1.14
C VAL A 144 -17.03 -20.38 0.10
N THR A 145 -16.12 -19.88 0.93
CA THR A 145 -16.42 -19.15 2.17
C THR A 145 -16.00 -17.68 2.04
N ASP A 146 -15.99 -16.96 3.14
CA ASP A 146 -15.55 -15.56 3.19
C ASP A 146 -14.09 -15.36 2.73
N TYR A 147 -13.20 -16.23 3.22
CA TYR A 147 -11.79 -16.28 2.87
C TYR A 147 -11.45 -17.66 2.35
N ASN A 148 -10.82 -17.73 1.21
CA ASN A 148 -10.58 -18.97 0.49
C ASN A 148 -9.13 -19.11 0.08
N GLN A 149 -8.69 -20.35 0.02
CA GLN A 149 -7.38 -20.75 -0.49
C GLN A 149 -7.57 -21.72 -1.66
N LEU A 150 -7.32 -21.24 -2.87
CA LEU A 150 -7.12 -22.12 -4.02
C LEU A 150 -5.69 -22.64 -3.93
N ASN A 151 -5.50 -23.94 -3.80
CA ASN A 151 -4.18 -24.53 -3.77
C ASN A 151 -3.97 -25.44 -5.00
N LEU A 152 -2.87 -25.22 -5.67
CA LEU A 152 -2.41 -25.96 -6.84
C LEU A 152 -1.20 -26.79 -6.40
N GLN A 153 -1.26 -28.11 -6.57
CA GLN A 153 -0.21 -29.02 -6.11
C GLN A 153 0.18 -29.97 -7.24
N LEU A 154 1.47 -29.96 -7.61
CA LEU A 154 2.08 -30.98 -8.44
C LEU A 154 2.46 -32.17 -7.56
N ILE A 155 1.98 -33.36 -7.90
CA ILE A 155 2.58 -34.61 -7.49
C ILE A 155 3.36 -35.08 -8.72
N GLY A 156 4.69 -34.96 -8.69
CA GLY A 156 5.53 -35.22 -9.85
C GLY A 156 6.55 -36.28 -9.58
N HIS A 157 6.66 -37.29 -10.49
CA HIS A 157 7.65 -38.36 -10.46
C HIS A 157 8.26 -38.51 -11.84
N TYR A 158 9.59 -38.64 -11.93
CA TYR A 158 10.30 -38.81 -13.19
C TYR A 158 10.98 -40.20 -13.32
N THR A 159 11.08 -40.90 -12.19
CA THR A 159 11.63 -42.27 -12.15
C THR A 159 10.86 -43.10 -11.13
N ARG A 160 10.95 -44.44 -11.26
CA ARG A 160 10.36 -45.41 -10.31
C ARG A 160 11.34 -45.86 -9.24
N ASP A 161 12.61 -45.61 -9.49
CA ASP A 161 13.69 -45.98 -8.59
C ASP A 161 14.06 -44.82 -7.68
N CYS A 162 15.35 -44.65 -7.47
CA CYS A 162 15.89 -43.59 -6.67
C CYS A 162 15.64 -42.18 -7.27
N GLU A 163 14.75 -41.40 -6.70
CA GLU A 163 14.31 -40.11 -7.20
C GLU A 163 14.96 -38.96 -6.41
N ASP A 164 15.52 -38.01 -7.15
CA ASP A 164 15.88 -36.71 -6.57
C ASP A 164 14.62 -35.83 -6.50
N PRO A 165 14.11 -35.50 -5.31
CA PRO A 165 12.87 -34.76 -5.14
C PRO A 165 12.91 -33.32 -5.67
N ASP A 166 14.09 -32.75 -5.94
CA ASP A 166 14.28 -31.40 -6.52
C ASP A 166 14.82 -31.42 -7.93
N HIS A 167 14.77 -32.57 -8.60
CA HIS A 167 15.29 -32.69 -9.96
C HIS A 167 14.64 -31.65 -10.88
N SER A 168 15.43 -30.99 -11.70
CA SER A 168 15.00 -29.91 -12.59
C SER A 168 13.90 -30.25 -13.58
N SER A 169 13.68 -31.54 -13.82
CA SER A 169 12.58 -32.04 -14.67
C SER A 169 11.23 -32.14 -13.95
N LEU A 170 11.18 -31.95 -12.63
CA LEU A 170 9.94 -31.97 -11.86
C LEU A 170 9.34 -30.56 -11.81
N TRP A 171 8.52 -30.24 -12.80
CA TRP A 171 7.86 -28.94 -12.83
C TRP A 171 6.47 -28.99 -13.48
N ALA A 172 5.59 -28.09 -13.04
CA ALA A 172 4.39 -27.67 -13.72
C ALA A 172 4.24 -26.16 -13.59
N ASN A 173 3.85 -25.49 -14.67
CA ASN A 173 3.62 -24.06 -14.71
C ASN A 173 2.13 -23.78 -14.82
N VAL A 174 1.68 -22.76 -14.10
CA VAL A 174 0.33 -22.23 -14.19
C VAL A 174 0.41 -20.79 -14.71
N ASP A 175 -0.20 -20.58 -15.88
CA ASP A 175 -0.17 -19.31 -16.60
C ASP A 175 -0.96 -18.22 -15.84
N ALA A 176 -0.45 -17.01 -15.82
CA ALA A 176 -1.09 -15.84 -15.18
C ALA A 176 -2.48 -15.48 -15.76
N ALA A 177 -2.81 -15.95 -16.96
CA ALA A 177 -4.13 -15.83 -17.57
C ALA A 177 -5.13 -16.90 -17.08
N THR A 178 -4.75 -17.77 -16.13
CA THR A 178 -5.70 -18.58 -15.36
C THR A 178 -6.69 -17.67 -14.68
N SER A 179 -7.99 -17.99 -14.70
CA SER A 179 -9.03 -17.14 -14.15
C SER A 179 -10.03 -17.92 -13.31
N LEU A 180 -10.45 -17.30 -12.21
CA LEU A 180 -11.52 -17.78 -11.34
C LEU A 180 -12.80 -17.00 -11.64
N SER A 181 -13.83 -17.67 -12.14
CA SER A 181 -15.14 -17.11 -12.40
C SER A 181 -16.08 -17.41 -11.22
N LEU A 182 -16.59 -16.36 -10.58
CA LEU A 182 -17.59 -16.47 -9.51
C LEU A 182 -18.89 -15.83 -9.96
N THR A 183 -19.99 -16.55 -9.83
CA THR A 183 -21.35 -15.98 -9.95
C THR A 183 -21.87 -15.73 -8.55
N THR A 184 -22.14 -14.46 -8.25
CA THR A 184 -22.59 -14.03 -6.92
C THR A 184 -23.98 -13.41 -6.99
N THR A 185 -24.73 -13.53 -5.92
CA THR A 185 -26.04 -12.88 -5.72
C THR A 185 -25.97 -12.03 -4.47
N PRO A 186 -26.32 -10.73 -4.55
CA PRO A 186 -26.27 -9.83 -3.40
C PRO A 186 -27.33 -10.22 -2.34
N LEU A 187 -26.96 -10.05 -1.07
CA LEU A 187 -27.81 -10.25 0.09
C LEU A 187 -28.49 -8.93 0.49
N ALA A 188 -29.76 -9.00 0.80
CA ALA A 188 -30.46 -7.87 1.40
C ALA A 188 -30.08 -7.73 2.88
N LEU A 189 -29.16 -6.83 3.19
CA LEU A 189 -28.76 -6.55 4.56
C LEU A 189 -29.83 -5.74 5.31
N ALA A 190 -29.88 -5.89 6.65
CA ALA A 190 -30.71 -5.05 7.51
C ALA A 190 -30.22 -3.59 7.48
N ASN A 191 -31.16 -2.63 7.62
CA ASN A 191 -30.82 -1.22 7.81
C ASN A 191 -30.27 -1.02 9.24
N ASN A 192 -28.96 -1.23 9.42
CA ASN A 192 -28.33 -1.16 10.73
C ASN A 192 -26.92 -0.59 10.62
N LEU A 193 -26.70 0.55 11.24
CA LEU A 193 -25.41 1.26 11.28
C LEU A 193 -24.30 0.45 11.98
N ALA A 194 -24.65 -0.53 12.81
CA ALA A 194 -23.65 -1.42 13.42
C ALA A 194 -22.93 -2.31 12.40
N LEU A 195 -23.44 -2.44 11.17
CA LEU A 195 -22.80 -3.18 10.08
C LEU A 195 -21.72 -2.36 9.37
N LEU A 196 -21.66 -1.03 9.60
CA LEU A 196 -20.65 -0.19 8.94
C LEU A 196 -19.22 -0.73 9.14
N PRO A 197 -18.40 -0.68 8.11
CA PRO A 197 -18.60 -0.01 6.82
C PRO A 197 -19.38 -0.80 5.76
N VAL A 198 -19.77 -2.07 6.01
CA VAL A 198 -20.56 -2.90 5.08
C VAL A 198 -21.97 -2.33 4.95
N PRO A 199 -22.59 -2.29 3.73
CA PRO A 199 -22.09 -2.80 2.44
C PRO A 199 -21.32 -1.75 1.60
N PHE A 200 -21.12 -0.53 2.11
CA PHE A 200 -20.47 0.56 1.38
C PHE A 200 -18.99 0.28 1.11
N PHE A 201 -18.36 -0.44 2.02
CA PHE A 201 -17.00 -0.95 1.92
C PHE A 201 -16.91 -2.33 2.57
N ASP A 202 -16.28 -3.29 1.87
CA ASP A 202 -15.93 -4.58 2.44
C ASP A 202 -14.42 -4.84 2.26
N VAL A 203 -13.72 -5.17 3.35
CA VAL A 203 -12.29 -5.50 3.35
C VAL A 203 -11.97 -6.72 2.48
N ARG A 204 -12.96 -7.59 2.27
CA ARG A 204 -12.84 -8.81 1.45
C ARG A 204 -12.93 -8.55 -0.05
N ASP A 205 -13.47 -7.41 -0.47
CA ASP A 205 -13.48 -7.02 -1.88
C ASP A 205 -12.06 -6.58 -2.30
N THR A 206 -11.54 -7.13 -3.38
CA THR A 206 -10.22 -6.77 -3.91
C THR A 206 -10.28 -5.67 -4.98
N ARG A 207 -11.48 -5.28 -5.39
CA ARG A 207 -11.71 -4.24 -6.41
C ARG A 207 -11.43 -2.85 -5.86
N ARG A 208 -11.12 -1.91 -6.77
CA ARG A 208 -11.18 -0.48 -6.47
C ARG A 208 -12.56 -0.15 -5.90
N LEU A 209 -12.58 0.63 -4.84
CA LEU A 209 -13.82 1.12 -4.27
C LEU A 209 -14.44 2.16 -5.22
N GLU A 210 -15.68 1.92 -5.64
CA GLU A 210 -16.50 2.91 -6.32
C GLU A 210 -17.75 3.17 -5.46
N LEU A 211 -17.84 4.37 -4.88
CA LEU A 211 -18.92 4.74 -3.98
C LEU A 211 -19.50 6.10 -4.37
N PRO A 212 -20.68 6.12 -5.02
CA PRO A 212 -21.35 7.36 -5.43
C PRO A 212 -21.78 8.22 -4.24
N PHE A 213 -21.65 9.56 -4.41
CA PHE A 213 -22.14 10.59 -3.51
C PHE A 213 -23.27 11.35 -4.18
N TYR A 214 -24.39 11.47 -3.51
CA TYR A 214 -25.54 12.19 -4.00
C TYR A 214 -25.84 13.43 -3.17
N PHE A 215 -25.97 14.56 -3.83
CA PHE A 215 -26.34 15.84 -3.28
C PHE A 215 -27.65 16.30 -3.93
N PRO A 216 -28.79 16.29 -3.23
CA PRO A 216 -30.08 16.70 -3.81
C PRO A 216 -30.13 18.16 -4.31
N GLN A 217 -29.16 18.94 -3.90
CA GLN A 217 -28.87 20.30 -4.35
C GLN A 217 -27.36 20.50 -4.42
N ARG A 218 -26.88 21.37 -5.32
CA ARG A 218 -25.46 21.70 -5.39
C ARG A 218 -24.91 22.06 -4.01
N PRO A 219 -23.89 21.36 -3.51
CA PRO A 219 -23.36 21.58 -2.17
C PRO A 219 -22.59 22.91 -2.11
N ASP A 220 -22.67 23.58 -0.98
CA ASP A 220 -21.72 24.64 -0.62
C ASP A 220 -20.36 24.04 -0.23
N THR A 221 -19.34 24.87 -0.07
CA THR A 221 -17.99 24.42 0.27
C THR A 221 -17.93 23.69 1.62
N ALA A 222 -18.76 24.06 2.57
CA ALA A 222 -18.80 23.46 3.89
C ALA A 222 -19.46 22.06 3.86
N THR A 223 -20.54 21.89 3.07
CA THR A 223 -21.14 20.57 2.81
C THR A 223 -20.16 19.66 2.07
N LEU A 224 -19.46 20.20 1.07
CA LEU A 224 -18.46 19.44 0.35
C LEU A 224 -17.27 19.04 1.24
N GLN A 225 -16.90 19.86 2.20
CA GLN A 225 -15.88 19.51 3.21
C GLN A 225 -16.35 18.35 4.10
N ALA A 226 -17.60 18.32 4.53
CA ALA A 226 -18.17 17.19 5.25
C ALA A 226 -18.16 15.91 4.40
N ALA A 227 -18.53 16.03 3.11
CA ALA A 227 -18.45 14.92 2.17
C ALA A 227 -17.01 14.43 1.95
N GLY A 228 -16.06 15.34 1.85
CA GLY A 228 -14.63 15.04 1.76
C GLY A 228 -14.09 14.28 2.99
N THR A 229 -14.59 14.60 4.18
CA THR A 229 -14.28 13.85 5.40
C THR A 229 -14.72 12.39 5.28
N VAL A 230 -15.95 12.14 4.78
CA VAL A 230 -16.47 10.79 4.57
C VAL A 230 -15.72 10.07 3.44
N ALA A 231 -15.46 10.76 2.32
CA ALA A 231 -14.71 10.19 1.19
C ALA A 231 -13.29 9.78 1.62
N SER A 232 -12.60 10.63 2.38
CA SER A 232 -11.27 10.32 2.91
C SER A 232 -11.27 9.17 3.92
N TRP A 233 -12.34 9.04 4.72
CA TRP A 233 -12.52 7.89 5.59
C TRP A 233 -12.64 6.59 4.78
N PHE A 234 -13.52 6.54 3.78
CA PHE A 234 -13.62 5.38 2.91
C PHE A 234 -12.32 5.13 2.13
N GLY A 235 -11.63 6.19 1.70
CA GLY A 235 -10.31 6.09 1.09
C GLY A 235 -9.28 5.43 2.02
N SER A 236 -9.26 5.81 3.30
CA SER A 236 -8.37 5.19 4.31
C SER A 236 -8.66 3.70 4.52
N LEU A 237 -9.91 3.28 4.36
CA LEU A 237 -10.30 1.87 4.40
C LEU A 237 -9.89 1.12 3.12
N ALA A 238 -10.04 1.76 1.96
CA ALA A 238 -9.71 1.16 0.66
C ALA A 238 -8.20 0.93 0.50
N GLY A 239 -7.36 1.83 1.04
CA GLY A 239 -5.90 1.69 1.06
C GLY A 239 -5.34 1.48 -0.36
N TYR A 240 -4.55 0.42 -0.55
CA TYR A 240 -3.87 0.09 -1.82
C TYR A 240 -4.82 -0.16 -3.00
N ARG A 241 -6.08 -0.53 -2.75
CA ARG A 241 -7.07 -0.78 -3.81
C ARG A 241 -7.47 0.48 -4.56
N GLY A 242 -7.27 1.64 -3.93
CA GLY A 242 -7.76 2.91 -4.42
C GLY A 242 -9.27 3.07 -4.28
N ALA A 243 -9.74 4.30 -4.39
CA ALA A 243 -11.15 4.64 -4.32
C ALA A 243 -11.49 5.76 -5.29
N VAL A 244 -12.66 5.70 -5.89
CA VAL A 244 -13.27 6.78 -6.67
C VAL A 244 -14.66 7.08 -6.12
N PHE A 245 -15.02 8.36 -6.08
CA PHE A 245 -16.26 8.84 -5.49
C PHE A 245 -17.03 9.71 -6.50
N PRO A 246 -17.77 9.07 -7.43
CA PRO A 246 -18.62 9.80 -8.36
C PRO A 246 -19.64 10.66 -7.60
N ALA A 247 -19.77 11.91 -7.93
CA ALA A 247 -20.76 12.81 -7.35
C ALA A 247 -21.86 13.11 -8.36
N SER A 248 -23.09 13.22 -7.88
CA SER A 248 -24.24 13.61 -8.67
C SER A 248 -25.14 14.56 -7.90
N THR A 249 -25.65 15.59 -8.61
CA THR A 249 -26.68 16.51 -8.10
C THR A 249 -28.05 16.27 -8.73
N GLU A 250 -28.14 15.40 -9.74
CA GLU A 250 -29.36 15.21 -10.51
C GLU A 250 -30.23 14.07 -9.97
N ALA A 251 -29.64 12.88 -9.77
CA ALA A 251 -30.40 11.69 -9.38
C ALA A 251 -29.62 10.74 -8.50
N LEU A 252 -30.35 10.01 -7.65
CA LEU A 252 -29.83 8.85 -6.93
C LEU A 252 -29.37 7.76 -7.90
N PRO A 253 -28.32 6.99 -7.58
CA PRO A 253 -27.90 5.87 -8.40
C PRO A 253 -29.05 4.87 -8.63
N ALA A 254 -29.14 4.37 -9.86
CA ALA A 254 -30.15 3.40 -10.28
C ALA A 254 -29.98 2.05 -9.57
N SER A 255 -28.78 1.72 -9.11
CA SER A 255 -28.48 0.47 -8.41
C SER A 255 -27.31 0.66 -7.45
N GLY A 256 -27.15 -0.28 -6.52
CA GLY A 256 -26.04 -0.35 -5.57
C GLY A 256 -26.16 0.63 -4.41
N ASN A 257 -25.00 0.88 -3.78
CA ASN A 257 -24.88 1.68 -2.58
C ASN A 257 -24.46 3.11 -2.89
N ALA A 258 -24.88 4.09 -2.06
CA ALA A 258 -24.44 5.48 -2.20
C ALA A 258 -24.42 6.20 -0.85
N VAL A 259 -23.71 7.32 -0.79
CA VAL A 259 -23.73 8.27 0.32
C VAL A 259 -24.58 9.47 -0.07
N VAL A 260 -25.46 9.92 0.81
CA VAL A 260 -26.39 11.04 0.57
C VAL A 260 -26.16 12.13 1.62
N PHE A 261 -25.96 13.36 1.18
CA PHE A 261 -25.86 14.54 2.05
C PHE A 261 -27.11 15.41 1.88
N ALA A 262 -27.87 15.58 2.95
CA ALA A 262 -29.08 16.39 2.89
C ALA A 262 -29.36 17.18 4.18
N THR A 263 -30.04 18.32 4.02
CA THR A 263 -30.64 19.13 5.08
C THR A 263 -32.17 19.05 4.97
N PRO A 264 -32.95 19.56 5.94
CA PRO A 264 -34.42 19.50 5.89
C PRO A 264 -35.01 20.07 4.60
N GLY A 265 -34.42 21.12 4.04
CA GLY A 265 -34.88 21.74 2.80
C GLY A 265 -34.50 21.00 1.51
N THR A 266 -33.52 20.07 1.60
CA THR A 266 -33.01 19.33 0.44
C THR A 266 -33.28 17.83 0.50
N LEU A 267 -33.81 17.31 1.61
CA LEU A 267 -34.10 15.87 1.74
C LEU A 267 -35.14 15.45 0.68
N PRO A 268 -34.85 14.46 -0.19
CA PRO A 268 -35.80 14.00 -1.18
C PRO A 268 -37.11 13.51 -0.53
N ALA A 269 -38.26 13.87 -1.11
CA ALA A 269 -39.59 13.60 -0.56
C ALA A 269 -39.84 12.12 -0.23
N GLN A 270 -39.23 11.21 -0.95
CA GLN A 270 -39.32 9.76 -0.73
C GLN A 270 -38.71 9.32 0.63
N PHE A 271 -37.83 10.10 1.21
CA PHE A 271 -37.22 9.85 2.55
C PHE A 271 -37.90 10.70 3.64
N ALA A 272 -38.70 11.68 3.28
CA ALA A 272 -39.41 12.55 4.24
C ALA A 272 -40.70 11.91 4.77
N THR A 273 -40.81 10.58 4.78
CA THR A 273 -41.95 9.82 5.32
C THR A 273 -41.74 9.52 6.79
N ALA A 274 -42.84 9.45 7.56
CA ALA A 274 -42.78 9.16 9.00
C ALA A 274 -42.09 7.83 9.31
N ASP A 275 -42.24 6.84 8.45
CA ASP A 275 -41.66 5.50 8.62
C ASP A 275 -40.15 5.45 8.38
N SER A 276 -39.58 6.45 7.70
CA SER A 276 -38.14 6.49 7.42
C SER A 276 -37.28 6.78 8.66
N GLY A 277 -37.86 7.37 9.70
CA GLY A 277 -37.18 7.83 10.91
C GLY A 277 -36.29 9.06 10.70
N VAL A 278 -36.17 9.58 9.45
CA VAL A 278 -35.37 10.76 9.09
C VAL A 278 -36.19 11.97 8.63
N ALA A 279 -37.53 11.89 8.66
CA ALA A 279 -38.40 12.98 8.27
C ALA A 279 -38.19 14.26 9.12
N ASP A 280 -37.82 14.10 10.38
CA ASP A 280 -37.58 15.20 11.33
C ASP A 280 -36.09 15.28 11.70
N ILE A 281 -35.31 16.05 10.93
CA ILE A 281 -33.87 16.27 11.15
C ILE A 281 -33.70 17.38 12.20
N ARG A 282 -33.42 17.02 13.44
CA ARG A 282 -33.28 17.96 14.59
C ARG A 282 -31.81 18.31 14.92
N GLY A 283 -30.84 17.65 14.27
CA GLY A 283 -29.42 17.81 14.51
C GLY A 283 -28.59 16.86 13.67
N PRO A 284 -27.29 16.71 13.97
CA PRO A 284 -26.43 15.80 13.27
C PRO A 284 -26.99 14.38 13.34
N THR A 285 -27.20 13.75 12.19
CA THR A 285 -27.85 12.43 12.12
C THR A 285 -27.19 11.59 11.02
N VAL A 286 -26.96 10.31 11.31
CA VAL A 286 -26.51 9.32 10.36
C VAL A 286 -27.59 8.25 10.26
N ALA A 287 -27.93 7.83 9.03
CA ALA A 287 -28.90 6.78 8.81
C ALA A 287 -28.49 5.85 7.68
N VAL A 288 -28.93 4.58 7.74
CA VAL A 288 -28.85 3.62 6.65
C VAL A 288 -30.25 3.22 6.23
N LEU A 289 -30.60 3.51 4.99
CA LEU A 289 -31.89 3.17 4.41
C LEU A 289 -31.69 2.31 3.14
N ALA A 290 -32.77 1.63 2.71
CA ALA A 290 -32.76 0.93 1.43
C ALA A 290 -32.71 1.92 0.27
N ASN A 291 -31.99 1.59 -0.79
CA ASN A 291 -32.04 2.35 -2.03
C ASN A 291 -33.41 2.09 -2.70
N PRO A 292 -34.26 3.10 -2.94
CA PRO A 292 -35.57 2.90 -3.55
C PRO A 292 -35.50 2.35 -4.96
N ASN A 293 -34.36 2.54 -5.65
CA ASN A 293 -34.14 2.05 -7.02
C ASN A 293 -33.57 0.63 -7.05
N ASP A 294 -33.04 0.12 -5.92
CA ASP A 294 -32.42 -1.19 -5.84
C ASP A 294 -32.69 -1.83 -4.46
N ARG A 295 -33.48 -2.91 -4.45
CA ARG A 295 -33.88 -3.61 -3.20
C ARG A 295 -32.70 -4.12 -2.37
N ASN A 296 -31.54 -4.38 -2.95
CA ASN A 296 -30.34 -4.85 -2.28
C ASN A 296 -29.37 -3.70 -1.94
N GLY A 297 -29.50 -2.56 -2.65
CA GLY A 297 -28.71 -1.37 -2.42
C GLY A 297 -29.04 -0.65 -1.12
N LYS A 298 -28.06 0.02 -0.53
CA LYS A 298 -28.18 0.82 0.70
C LYS A 298 -27.72 2.24 0.47
N LEU A 299 -28.38 3.17 1.16
CA LEU A 299 -28.01 4.56 1.20
C LEU A 299 -27.52 4.91 2.61
N LEU A 300 -26.30 5.46 2.70
CA LEU A 300 -25.76 6.05 3.90
C LEU A 300 -26.10 7.56 3.88
N LEU A 301 -27.03 7.96 4.71
CA LEU A 301 -27.48 9.34 4.79
C LEU A 301 -26.70 10.07 5.89
N VAL A 302 -26.07 11.19 5.51
CA VAL A 302 -25.43 12.14 6.40
C VAL A 302 -26.33 13.37 6.44
N LEU A 303 -26.99 13.61 7.55
CA LEU A 303 -28.06 14.58 7.69
C LEU A 303 -27.77 15.59 8.80
N GLY A 304 -28.24 16.80 8.62
CA GLY A 304 -28.08 17.89 9.57
C GLY A 304 -28.99 19.05 9.27
N ARG A 305 -29.21 19.96 10.21
CA ARG A 305 -30.00 21.19 10.03
C ARG A 305 -29.25 22.17 9.10
N ASN A 306 -27.94 22.11 9.10
CA ASN A 306 -27.02 22.95 8.38
C ASN A 306 -25.70 22.22 8.10
N SER A 307 -24.75 22.87 7.42
CA SER A 307 -23.45 22.30 7.08
C SER A 307 -22.57 21.96 8.31
N GLU A 308 -22.75 22.66 9.45
CA GLU A 308 -22.05 22.34 10.69
C GLU A 308 -22.51 21.01 11.27
N ASP A 309 -23.82 20.75 11.27
CA ASP A 309 -24.38 19.45 11.68
C ASP A 309 -23.91 18.34 10.74
N LEU A 310 -23.84 18.59 9.42
CA LEU A 310 -23.31 17.64 8.44
C LEU A 310 -21.84 17.30 8.73
N GLN A 311 -21.03 18.29 9.08
CA GLN A 311 -19.64 18.08 9.46
C GLN A 311 -19.50 17.24 10.73
N ARG A 312 -20.36 17.47 11.75
CA ARG A 312 -20.38 16.66 12.98
C ARG A 312 -20.78 15.21 12.69
N ALA A 313 -21.79 14.99 11.85
CA ALA A 313 -22.21 13.67 11.43
C ALA A 313 -21.11 12.94 10.65
N ALA A 314 -20.46 13.62 9.71
CA ALA A 314 -19.32 13.10 8.96
C ALA A 314 -18.13 12.75 9.87
N THR A 315 -17.84 13.61 10.85
CA THR A 315 -16.79 13.39 11.85
C THR A 315 -17.07 12.15 12.69
N ALA A 316 -18.34 11.95 13.12
CA ALA A 316 -18.74 10.76 13.87
C ALA A 316 -18.52 9.47 13.09
N LEU A 317 -18.85 9.46 11.78
CA LEU A 317 -18.57 8.34 10.88
C LEU A 317 -17.07 8.10 10.75
N ALA A 318 -16.31 9.14 10.45
CA ALA A 318 -14.87 9.05 10.21
C ALA A 318 -14.08 8.60 11.44
N LEU A 319 -14.52 8.99 12.63
CA LEU A 319 -13.96 8.55 13.92
C LEU A 319 -14.52 7.21 14.41
N ARG A 320 -15.36 6.53 13.61
CA ARG A 320 -15.96 5.24 13.93
C ARG A 320 -16.71 5.27 15.27
N ALA A 321 -17.50 6.32 15.51
CA ALA A 321 -18.37 6.36 16.67
C ALA A 321 -19.27 5.12 16.69
N PRO A 322 -19.57 4.52 17.86
CA PRO A 322 -20.43 3.35 17.94
C PRO A 322 -21.88 3.72 17.60
N LEU A 323 -22.29 3.42 16.36
CA LEU A 323 -23.61 3.69 15.82
C LEU A 323 -24.42 2.39 15.73
N THR A 324 -25.70 2.43 16.08
CA THR A 324 -26.60 1.26 16.04
C THR A 324 -27.98 1.63 15.51
N GLY A 325 -28.73 0.64 15.04
CA GLY A 325 -30.06 0.84 14.46
C GLY A 325 -30.00 1.45 13.05
N ALA A 326 -31.14 1.73 12.47
CA ALA A 326 -31.25 2.31 11.14
C ALA A 326 -30.92 3.82 11.13
N VAL A 327 -31.17 4.53 12.23
CA VAL A 327 -30.98 5.96 12.38
C VAL A 327 -30.30 6.24 13.73
N ALA A 328 -29.21 6.98 13.72
CA ALA A 328 -28.51 7.41 14.91
C ALA A 328 -28.39 8.96 14.92
N ARG A 329 -28.83 9.58 16.01
CA ARG A 329 -28.60 11.00 16.27
C ARG A 329 -27.26 11.14 16.98
N ILE A 330 -26.41 12.01 16.44
CA ILE A 330 -25.07 12.22 16.94
C ILE A 330 -25.13 13.26 18.08
N GLY A 331 -24.55 12.89 19.20
CA GLY A 331 -24.37 13.80 20.32
C GLY A 331 -23.28 14.83 20.06
N ASP A 332 -22.71 15.36 21.12
CA ASP A 332 -21.65 16.38 21.04
C ASP A 332 -20.30 15.71 20.69
N ILE A 333 -20.05 15.57 19.39
CA ILE A 333 -18.78 15.09 18.84
C ILE A 333 -18.13 16.26 18.09
N SER A 334 -16.91 16.60 18.47
CA SER A 334 -16.06 17.55 17.75
C SER A 334 -14.87 16.82 17.13
N ALA A 335 -14.33 17.36 16.04
CA ALA A 335 -13.07 16.89 15.51
C ALA A 335 -11.96 17.04 16.58
N PRO A 336 -11.06 16.05 16.72
CA PRO A 336 -9.92 16.15 17.61
C PRO A 336 -9.03 17.33 17.21
N ALA A 337 -8.13 17.76 18.09
CA ALA A 337 -7.12 18.76 17.74
C ALA A 337 -6.29 18.31 16.54
N PRO A 338 -5.74 19.23 15.73
CA PRO A 338 -4.87 18.90 14.60
C PRO A 338 -3.76 17.95 15.01
N ARG A 339 -3.47 16.99 14.12
CA ARG A 339 -2.44 15.97 14.34
C ARG A 339 -1.04 16.59 14.25
N ARG A 340 -0.06 15.86 14.81
CA ARG A 340 1.34 16.23 14.65
C ARG A 340 1.85 15.91 13.25
N PRO A 341 2.84 16.62 12.74
CA PRO A 341 3.50 16.26 11.48
C PRO A 341 4.07 14.83 11.54
N TYR A 342 3.96 14.09 10.44
CA TYR A 342 4.54 12.75 10.24
C TYR A 342 4.00 11.64 11.15
N ASP A 343 2.84 11.84 11.78
CA ASP A 343 2.18 10.85 12.64
C ASP A 343 1.09 10.04 11.92
N ALA A 344 1.12 10.00 10.59
CA ALA A 344 0.15 9.26 9.80
C ALA A 344 0.18 7.76 10.17
N PRO A 345 -0.97 7.12 10.46
CA PRO A 345 -1.03 5.72 10.89
C PRO A 345 -0.38 4.73 9.93
N ASN A 346 -0.44 5.01 8.62
CA ASN A 346 0.18 4.15 7.60
C ASN A 346 1.69 4.35 7.47
N TRP A 347 2.26 5.41 8.05
CA TRP A 347 3.67 5.74 7.88
C TRP A 347 4.52 5.14 8.99
N VAL A 348 5.71 4.69 8.63
CA VAL A 348 6.74 4.34 9.62
C VAL A 348 7.12 5.60 10.38
N SER A 349 6.97 5.57 11.71
CA SER A 349 7.25 6.71 12.57
C SER A 349 8.71 7.17 12.46
N SER A 350 8.91 8.48 12.38
CA SER A 350 10.25 9.11 12.48
C SER A 350 10.58 9.61 13.89
N GLU A 351 9.73 9.34 14.89
CA GLU A 351 9.98 9.73 16.29
C GLU A 351 10.71 8.63 17.09
N SER A 352 10.48 7.37 16.75
CA SER A 352 11.06 6.21 17.48
C SER A 352 11.14 4.99 16.57
N PRO A 353 12.00 3.99 16.87
CA PRO A 353 12.05 2.74 16.14
C PRO A 353 10.69 2.03 16.11
N VAL A 354 10.32 1.49 14.95
CA VAL A 354 9.05 0.80 14.72
C VAL A 354 9.30 -0.70 14.61
N ARG A 355 8.48 -1.50 15.30
CA ARG A 355 8.60 -2.96 15.30
C ARG A 355 7.96 -3.56 14.06
N PHE A 356 8.55 -4.63 13.51
CA PHE A 356 7.97 -5.33 12.36
C PHE A 356 6.60 -5.94 12.68
N GLY A 357 6.38 -6.36 13.93
CA GLY A 357 5.08 -6.83 14.38
C GLY A 357 3.95 -5.81 14.24
N ASP A 358 4.27 -4.51 14.28
CA ASP A 358 3.30 -3.42 14.14
C ASP A 358 3.05 -3.07 12.66
N LEU A 359 3.90 -3.57 11.74
CA LEU A 359 3.82 -3.34 10.30
C LEU A 359 3.14 -4.47 9.53
N VAL A 360 2.84 -5.59 10.18
CA VAL A 360 2.15 -6.74 9.56
C VAL A 360 0.77 -6.92 10.15
N THR A 361 -0.16 -7.40 9.34
CA THR A 361 -1.55 -7.60 9.79
C THR A 361 -1.69 -8.79 10.74
N GLN A 362 -0.86 -9.83 10.54
CA GLN A 362 -0.84 -11.04 11.35
C GLN A 362 0.60 -11.49 11.62
N PRO A 363 0.95 -11.85 12.85
CA PRO A 363 2.31 -12.33 13.18
C PRO A 363 2.73 -13.58 12.39
N SER A 364 1.78 -14.40 11.92
CA SER A 364 2.06 -15.58 11.09
C SER A 364 2.71 -15.24 9.74
N GLN A 365 2.51 -14.02 9.23
CA GLN A 365 3.14 -13.54 7.99
C GLN A 365 4.68 -13.46 8.08
N LEU A 366 5.21 -13.43 9.30
CA LEU A 366 6.66 -13.40 9.56
C LEU A 366 7.27 -14.79 9.68
N ASN A 367 6.52 -15.87 9.48
CA ASN A 367 6.96 -17.24 9.62
C ASN A 367 6.86 -18.00 8.29
N VAL A 368 7.83 -18.86 8.05
CA VAL A 368 7.85 -19.74 6.86
C VAL A 368 8.30 -21.15 7.23
N THR A 369 7.87 -22.11 6.42
CA THR A 369 8.19 -23.53 6.61
C THR A 369 8.51 -24.20 5.29
N GLY A 370 9.31 -25.27 5.35
CA GLY A 370 9.70 -26.07 4.20
C GLY A 370 10.96 -25.56 3.50
N TYR A 371 11.45 -26.36 2.55
CA TYR A 371 12.69 -26.10 1.79
C TYR A 371 12.50 -25.07 0.66
N HIS A 372 11.26 -24.80 0.25
CA HIS A 372 10.89 -23.78 -0.73
C HIS A 372 9.87 -22.84 -0.12
N PRO A 373 10.28 -22.07 0.92
CA PRO A 373 9.35 -21.18 1.58
C PRO A 373 9.02 -19.97 0.73
N ASP A 374 7.82 -19.43 0.91
CA ASP A 374 7.43 -18.15 0.37
C ASP A 374 8.29 -16.99 0.94
N LEU A 375 8.26 -15.85 0.26
CA LEU A 375 8.87 -14.62 0.74
C LEU A 375 8.11 -14.07 1.94
N ILE A 376 8.81 -13.74 3.02
CA ILE A 376 8.28 -12.88 4.08
C ILE A 376 8.34 -11.43 3.57
N ARG A 377 7.22 -10.74 3.62
CA ARG A 377 7.08 -9.37 3.12
C ARG A 377 6.61 -8.45 4.23
N VAL A 378 7.37 -7.37 4.47
CA VAL A 378 7.01 -6.29 5.39
C VAL A 378 6.84 -5.02 4.58
N GLY A 379 5.61 -4.53 4.49
CA GLY A 379 5.29 -3.27 3.81
C GLY A 379 5.78 -2.08 4.62
N LEU A 380 6.42 -1.12 3.96
CA LEU A 380 6.93 0.09 4.57
C LEU A 380 6.41 1.29 3.81
N GLN A 381 5.75 2.20 4.49
CA GLN A 381 5.40 3.50 3.94
C GLN A 381 6.23 4.57 4.66
N LEU A 382 7.18 5.15 3.92
CA LEU A 382 8.14 6.11 4.49
C LEU A 382 7.68 7.54 4.20
N PRO A 383 7.90 8.49 5.15
CA PRO A 383 7.81 9.90 4.82
C PRO A 383 8.73 10.22 3.64
N PRO A 384 8.23 10.86 2.56
CA PRO A 384 9.02 11.03 1.34
C PRO A 384 10.12 12.09 1.44
N ASP A 385 10.08 12.93 2.48
CA ASP A 385 10.99 14.05 2.72
C ASP A 385 12.12 13.73 3.72
N LEU A 386 12.41 12.45 3.95
CA LEU A 386 13.55 12.06 4.77
C LEU A 386 14.85 12.57 4.17
N PHE A 387 15.60 13.34 4.94
CA PHE A 387 16.87 13.91 4.53
C PHE A 387 18.01 12.90 4.71
N VAL A 388 18.47 12.37 3.57
CA VAL A 388 19.39 11.21 3.53
C VAL A 388 20.85 11.60 3.27
N TRP A 389 21.16 12.89 3.23
CA TRP A 389 22.50 13.38 2.97
C TRP A 389 23.48 13.00 4.08
N GLU A 390 24.66 12.49 3.72
CA GLU A 390 25.68 11.92 4.63
C GLU A 390 25.18 10.80 5.56
N ARG A 391 24.13 10.05 5.16
CA ARG A 391 23.66 8.87 5.87
C ARG A 391 24.02 7.60 5.09
N ASP A 392 24.62 6.63 5.77
CA ASP A 392 24.97 5.34 5.18
C ASP A 392 23.73 4.52 4.81
N GLY A 393 22.64 4.68 5.53
CA GLY A 393 21.39 3.99 5.30
C GLY A 393 20.40 4.08 6.46
N ILE A 394 19.33 3.32 6.37
CA ILE A 394 18.31 3.18 7.42
C ILE A 394 18.70 2.01 8.33
N PRO A 395 18.88 2.23 9.65
CA PRO A 395 19.19 1.18 10.60
C PRO A 395 18.02 0.20 10.78
N VAL A 396 18.32 -1.09 10.77
CA VAL A 396 17.38 -2.17 11.08
C VAL A 396 18.06 -3.11 12.07
N ALA A 397 17.44 -3.30 13.24
CA ALA A 397 17.81 -4.34 14.18
C ALA A 397 16.98 -5.59 13.86
N LEU A 398 17.58 -6.54 13.15
CA LEU A 398 16.92 -7.74 12.68
C LEU A 398 17.09 -8.88 13.66
N ASN A 399 15.99 -9.36 14.22
CA ASN A 399 15.92 -10.59 15.02
C ASN A 399 15.26 -11.67 14.16
N TYR A 400 15.92 -12.81 14.00
CA TYR A 400 15.36 -13.91 13.21
C TYR A 400 15.72 -15.26 13.80
N ARG A 401 14.93 -16.27 13.44
CA ARG A 401 15.10 -17.64 13.89
C ARG A 401 15.02 -18.59 12.71
N TYR A 402 15.77 -19.68 12.81
CA TYR A 402 15.74 -20.73 11.77
C TYR A 402 16.07 -22.09 12.38
N THR A 403 15.60 -23.15 11.71
CA THR A 403 16.01 -24.53 12.01
C THR A 403 17.47 -24.70 11.62
N LEU A 404 18.29 -25.16 12.58
CA LEU A 404 19.72 -25.37 12.35
C LEU A 404 19.95 -26.41 11.24
N PRO A 405 20.76 -26.09 10.22
CA PRO A 405 21.17 -27.08 9.24
C PRO A 405 22.05 -28.17 9.91
N GLU A 406 21.85 -29.44 9.52
CA GLU A 406 22.61 -30.57 10.06
C GLU A 406 24.11 -30.51 9.74
N GLN A 407 24.45 -29.87 8.64
CA GLN A 407 25.83 -29.66 8.16
C GLN A 407 26.01 -28.19 7.73
N ASP A 408 27.26 -27.71 7.71
CA ASP A 408 27.59 -26.44 7.08
C ASP A 408 27.26 -26.53 5.58
N ASN A 409 26.20 -25.83 5.19
CA ASN A 409 25.63 -25.85 3.87
C ASN A 409 25.44 -24.41 3.32
N LYS A 410 24.81 -24.28 2.16
CA LYS A 410 24.57 -23.01 1.49
C LYS A 410 23.29 -22.30 1.96
N SER A 411 22.68 -22.74 3.08
CA SER A 411 21.48 -22.11 3.62
C SER A 411 21.73 -20.66 3.97
N ALA A 412 20.81 -19.79 3.60
CA ALA A 412 20.97 -18.34 3.76
C ALA A 412 19.62 -17.62 3.88
N LEU A 413 19.63 -16.49 4.56
CA LEU A 413 18.56 -15.52 4.56
C LEU A 413 18.94 -14.36 3.62
N ASN A 414 18.25 -14.23 2.51
CA ASN A 414 18.42 -13.14 1.56
C ASN A 414 17.49 -12.00 1.94
N VAL A 415 18.04 -10.79 2.01
CA VAL A 415 17.31 -9.55 2.30
C VAL A 415 17.30 -8.69 1.06
N SER A 416 16.13 -8.23 0.65
CA SER A 416 15.94 -7.31 -0.48
C SER A 416 14.92 -6.23 -0.15
N ILE A 417 15.01 -5.10 -0.84
CA ILE A 417 14.03 -4.00 -0.79
C ILE A 417 13.40 -3.91 -2.17
N ASN A 418 12.09 -4.09 -2.22
CA ASN A 418 11.37 -4.26 -3.47
C ASN A 418 12.00 -5.43 -4.26
N GLU A 419 12.61 -5.14 -5.42
CA GLU A 419 13.33 -6.12 -6.23
C GLU A 419 14.86 -5.99 -6.13
N SER A 420 15.34 -4.99 -5.38
CA SER A 420 16.78 -4.73 -5.23
C SER A 420 17.36 -5.59 -4.12
N PHE A 421 18.32 -6.44 -4.45
CA PHE A 421 19.06 -7.24 -3.48
C PHE A 421 19.89 -6.32 -2.56
N VAL A 422 19.87 -6.61 -1.26
CA VAL A 422 20.64 -5.85 -0.25
C VAL A 422 21.79 -6.69 0.30
N THR A 423 21.49 -7.85 0.88
CA THR A 423 22.50 -8.69 1.52
C THR A 423 22.04 -10.13 1.68
N THR A 424 23.00 -11.02 1.90
CA THR A 424 22.77 -12.42 2.26
C THR A 424 23.37 -12.69 3.63
N LEU A 425 22.57 -13.26 4.53
CA LEU A 425 22.97 -13.68 5.87
C LEU A 425 23.06 -15.21 5.89
N PRO A 426 24.25 -15.81 6.08
CA PRO A 426 24.39 -17.26 6.09
C PRO A 426 23.71 -17.87 7.31
N LEU A 427 22.95 -18.95 7.11
CA LEU A 427 22.33 -19.75 8.18
C LEU A 427 23.30 -20.85 8.59
N THR A 428 24.25 -20.54 9.47
CA THR A 428 25.30 -21.49 9.85
C THR A 428 24.90 -22.34 11.04
N GLY A 429 25.27 -23.62 11.05
CA GLY A 429 25.06 -24.54 12.19
C GLY A 429 25.86 -24.16 13.43
N ARG A 430 26.88 -23.31 13.28
CA ARG A 430 27.68 -22.78 14.40
C ARG A 430 27.42 -21.27 14.52
N PRO A 431 26.89 -20.80 15.66
CA PRO A 431 26.82 -19.38 15.90
C PRO A 431 28.21 -18.78 15.88
N PHE A 432 28.45 -17.72 15.15
CA PHE A 432 29.59 -16.85 15.30
C PHE A 432 29.76 -16.58 16.80
N ALA A 433 30.93 -16.93 17.35
CA ALA A 433 31.20 -17.00 18.76
C ALA A 433 30.90 -15.68 19.49
N GLN A 434 29.75 -15.63 20.12
CA GLN A 434 29.54 -14.78 21.28
C GLN A 434 29.31 -15.72 22.47
N SER A 435 30.39 -15.94 23.21
CA SER A 435 30.45 -16.70 24.43
C SER A 435 29.68 -16.01 25.56
N THR A 436 28.44 -16.43 25.80
CA THR A 436 27.74 -16.13 27.04
C THR A 436 26.98 -17.36 27.55
N PRO A 437 27.08 -17.68 28.85
CA PRO A 437 26.42 -18.84 29.43
C PRO A 437 24.90 -18.84 29.40
N MET A 438 24.29 -17.72 29.05
CA MET A 438 22.83 -17.54 28.90
C MET A 438 22.23 -18.29 27.70
N ARG A 439 23.05 -18.72 26.74
CA ARG A 439 22.61 -19.41 25.51
C ARG A 439 22.09 -20.83 25.78
N TRP A 440 22.65 -21.50 26.76
CA TRP A 440 22.23 -22.86 27.13
C TRP A 440 20.79 -22.88 27.71
N TRP A 441 20.41 -21.86 28.44
CA TRP A 441 19.06 -21.74 29.02
C TRP A 441 17.97 -21.44 27.98
N ASN A 442 18.27 -20.65 26.96
CA ASN A 442 17.34 -20.32 25.89
C ASN A 442 17.14 -21.47 24.87
N SER A 443 18.13 -22.35 24.73
CA SER A 443 18.02 -23.51 23.82
C SER A 443 17.07 -24.61 24.33
N LEU A 444 16.77 -24.64 25.62
CA LEU A 444 15.86 -25.62 26.21
C LEU A 444 14.36 -25.34 25.96
N GLY A 445 14.02 -24.14 25.51
CA GLY A 445 12.61 -23.74 25.27
C GLY A 445 12.18 -23.70 23.81
N THR A 446 13.09 -23.71 22.86
CA THR A 446 12.79 -23.49 21.45
C THR A 446 13.16 -24.72 20.61
N ARG A 447 12.23 -25.62 20.42
CA ARG A 447 12.30 -26.84 19.57
C ARG A 447 13.30 -26.74 18.38
N GLY A 448 14.61 -26.71 18.65
CA GLY A 448 15.65 -26.72 17.62
C GLY A 448 15.82 -25.47 16.75
N SER A 449 15.14 -24.37 17.04
CA SER A 449 15.33 -23.10 16.33
C SER A 449 16.38 -22.21 17.03
N MET A 450 17.22 -21.55 16.22
CA MET A 450 18.29 -20.68 16.70
C MET A 450 17.91 -19.20 16.53
N PRO A 451 17.82 -18.42 17.62
CA PRO A 451 17.63 -16.97 17.53
C PRO A 451 18.98 -16.30 17.17
N VAL A 452 18.90 -15.36 16.22
CA VAL A 452 20.04 -14.55 15.79
C VAL A 452 19.64 -13.10 15.77
N HIS A 453 20.53 -12.23 16.23
CA HIS A 453 20.41 -10.78 16.12
C HIS A 453 21.44 -10.25 15.15
N GLN A 454 21.02 -9.39 14.23
CA GLN A 454 21.89 -8.78 13.24
C GLN A 454 21.49 -7.33 13.00
N ASP A 455 22.43 -6.41 13.22
CA ASP A 455 22.26 -5.03 12.82
C ASP A 455 22.54 -4.89 11.31
N LEU A 456 21.60 -4.31 10.60
CA LEU A 456 21.70 -4.03 9.18
C LEU A 456 21.57 -2.53 8.94
N THR A 457 22.23 -2.06 7.90
CA THR A 457 22.05 -0.71 7.36
C THR A 457 21.51 -0.84 5.94
N LEU A 458 20.25 -0.46 5.75
CA LEU A 458 19.57 -0.60 4.46
C LEU A 458 19.85 0.63 3.58
N PRO A 459 20.27 0.46 2.32
CA PRO A 459 20.62 1.58 1.45
C PRO A 459 19.38 2.45 1.16
N VAL A 460 19.43 3.73 1.52
CA VAL A 460 18.29 4.66 1.36
C VAL A 460 17.83 4.74 -0.08
N GLY A 461 18.75 4.62 -1.01
CA GLY A 461 18.45 4.71 -2.44
C GLY A 461 17.57 3.60 -3.01
N ALA A 462 17.37 2.51 -2.27
CA ALA A 462 16.49 1.41 -2.66
C ALA A 462 15.03 1.65 -2.23
N PHE A 463 14.78 2.64 -1.36
CA PHE A 463 13.45 2.94 -0.88
C PHE A 463 12.71 3.95 -1.76
N SER A 464 11.43 3.70 -1.94
CA SER A 464 10.42 4.65 -2.39
C SER A 464 9.46 4.97 -1.22
N ALA A 465 8.52 5.89 -1.41
CA ALA A 465 7.52 6.18 -0.39
C ALA A 465 6.74 4.92 0.04
N ASN A 466 6.43 4.05 -0.92
CA ASN A 466 5.87 2.71 -0.66
C ASN A 466 6.93 1.67 -1.02
N SER A 467 7.44 0.97 -0.03
CA SER A 467 8.46 -0.04 -0.20
C SER A 467 8.09 -1.34 0.49
N GLN A 468 8.67 -2.42 0.04
CA GLN A 468 8.49 -3.74 0.64
C GLN A 468 9.86 -4.32 0.98
N LEU A 469 10.09 -4.53 2.26
CA LEU A 469 11.23 -5.28 2.74
C LEU A 469 10.92 -6.77 2.61
N ARG A 470 11.76 -7.51 1.92
CA ARG A 470 11.56 -8.91 1.58
C ARG A 470 12.65 -9.77 2.18
N PHE A 471 12.24 -10.84 2.83
CA PHE A 471 13.12 -11.84 3.42
C PHE A 471 12.86 -13.19 2.77
N HIS A 472 13.90 -13.79 2.22
CA HIS A 472 13.83 -15.10 1.58
C HIS A 472 14.77 -16.07 2.30
N PHE A 473 14.20 -16.99 3.06
CA PHE A 473 14.95 -18.11 3.62
C PHE A 473 15.22 -19.14 2.53
N PHE A 474 16.47 -19.38 2.25
CA PHE A 474 16.93 -20.46 1.41
C PHE A 474 17.51 -21.55 2.31
N PHE A 475 16.86 -22.71 2.33
CA PHE A 475 17.34 -23.89 3.06
C PHE A 475 17.95 -24.86 2.06
N ASP A 476 19.27 -25.07 2.15
CA ASP A 476 19.98 -26.07 1.37
C ASP A 476 19.65 -27.47 1.90
N ARG A 477 19.33 -28.38 1.02
CA ARG A 477 19.00 -29.75 1.43
C ARG A 477 20.28 -30.53 1.78
N PRO A 478 20.23 -31.38 2.82
CA PRO A 478 21.34 -32.26 3.12
C PRO A 478 21.60 -33.16 1.92
N GLN A 479 22.80 -33.08 1.36
CA GLN A 479 23.26 -34.03 0.36
C GLN A 479 23.60 -35.32 1.09
N GLY A 480 22.67 -36.23 1.19
CA GLY A 480 22.83 -37.54 1.84
C GLY A 480 22.58 -38.65 0.86
N GLU A 481 22.88 -39.89 1.31
CA GLU A 481 22.75 -41.13 0.58
C GLU A 481 21.63 -41.12 -0.45
N ALA A 482 21.96 -41.56 -1.68
CA ALA A 482 20.99 -41.74 -2.75
C ALA A 482 19.71 -42.40 -2.20
N CYS A 483 18.53 -41.80 -2.50
CA CYS A 483 17.20 -42.34 -2.16
C CYS A 483 16.65 -41.98 -0.76
N LYS A 484 17.10 -40.92 -0.09
CA LYS A 484 16.36 -40.35 1.05
C LYS A 484 15.23 -39.46 0.56
N ASN A 485 13.99 -39.92 0.73
CA ASN A 485 12.77 -39.16 0.35
C ASN A 485 12.14 -38.38 1.50
N THR A 486 12.69 -38.51 2.72
CA THR A 486 12.20 -37.79 3.91
C THR A 486 13.30 -36.88 4.43
N PHE A 487 12.99 -35.57 4.43
CA PHE A 487 13.86 -34.55 5.01
C PHE A 487 13.22 -34.01 6.29
N PRO A 488 14.04 -33.61 7.30
CA PRO A 488 13.50 -32.98 8.48
C PRO A 488 12.78 -31.67 8.13
N ASP A 489 11.73 -31.37 8.89
CA ASP A 489 11.02 -30.12 8.75
C ASP A 489 11.94 -28.93 9.07
N VAL A 490 11.98 -27.96 8.17
CA VAL A 490 12.73 -26.72 8.35
C VAL A 490 11.76 -25.53 8.44
N SER A 491 12.14 -24.56 9.26
CA SER A 491 11.35 -23.34 9.45
C SER A 491 12.26 -22.13 9.61
N GLY A 492 11.78 -20.98 9.20
CA GLY A 492 12.38 -19.68 9.40
C GLY A 492 11.36 -18.66 9.89
N ALA A 493 11.78 -17.73 10.69
CA ALA A 493 10.94 -16.65 11.18
C ALA A 493 11.72 -15.36 11.32
N ILE A 494 11.10 -14.25 10.98
CA ILE A 494 11.53 -12.92 11.39
C ILE A 494 10.78 -12.58 12.67
N ASP A 495 11.48 -12.22 13.72
CA ASP A 495 10.84 -11.92 15.00
C ASP A 495 10.09 -10.58 14.93
N ALA A 496 8.91 -10.54 15.52
CA ALA A 496 8.05 -9.35 15.53
C ALA A 496 8.66 -8.15 16.27
N ASP A 497 9.67 -8.36 17.11
CA ASP A 497 10.44 -7.34 17.80
C ASP A 497 11.62 -6.76 16.99
N SER A 498 11.88 -7.28 15.79
CA SER A 498 12.77 -6.61 14.83
C SER A 498 12.30 -5.18 14.59
N THR A 499 13.22 -4.24 14.45
CA THR A 499 12.87 -2.81 14.33
C THR A 499 13.54 -2.14 13.15
N ILE A 500 12.85 -1.17 12.58
CA ILE A 500 13.38 -0.19 11.64
C ILE A 500 13.38 1.20 12.31
N ASP A 501 14.47 1.95 12.19
CA ASP A 501 14.66 3.22 12.89
C ASP A 501 14.86 4.39 11.93
N LEU A 502 13.87 5.30 11.93
CA LEU A 502 13.92 6.56 11.18
C LEU A 502 14.20 7.79 12.09
N SER A 503 14.32 7.60 13.42
CA SER A 503 14.40 8.72 14.38
C SER A 503 15.64 9.60 14.20
N GLY A 504 16.66 9.11 13.51
CA GLY A 504 17.87 9.87 13.20
C GLY A 504 17.77 10.75 11.95
N PHE A 505 16.67 10.72 11.22
CA PHE A 505 16.52 11.48 9.97
C PHE A 505 15.80 12.80 10.20
N HIS A 506 16.24 13.84 9.51
CA HIS A 506 15.53 15.11 9.42
C HIS A 506 14.55 15.10 8.26
N HIS A 507 13.54 15.96 8.31
CA HIS A 507 12.57 16.18 7.24
C HIS A 507 12.97 17.42 6.45
N TYR A 508 13.48 17.22 5.23
CA TYR A 508 13.89 18.31 4.35
C TYR A 508 14.01 17.84 2.90
N MET A 509 13.27 18.44 2.00
CA MET A 509 13.18 18.01 0.61
C MET A 509 13.13 19.19 -0.34
N ALA A 510 13.74 19.01 -1.51
CA ALA A 510 13.59 19.92 -2.65
C ALA A 510 12.23 19.72 -3.32
N MET A 511 11.52 20.82 -3.52
CA MET A 511 10.22 20.90 -4.16
C MET A 511 10.31 21.80 -5.42
N PRO A 512 9.40 21.68 -6.39
CA PRO A 512 8.29 20.75 -6.47
C PRO A 512 8.75 19.32 -6.75
N ASN A 513 8.07 18.34 -6.16
CA ASN A 513 8.33 16.92 -6.37
C ASN A 513 7.02 16.15 -6.56
N LEU A 514 6.60 15.99 -7.81
CA LEU A 514 5.36 15.30 -8.14
C LEU A 514 5.42 13.79 -7.91
N ALA A 515 6.63 13.18 -7.82
CA ALA A 515 6.75 11.80 -7.38
C ALA A 515 6.34 11.63 -5.90
N ALA A 516 6.80 12.52 -5.02
CA ALA A 516 6.40 12.51 -3.62
C ALA A 516 4.91 12.79 -3.45
N PHE A 517 4.36 13.69 -4.27
CA PHE A 517 2.93 13.96 -4.31
C PHE A 517 2.12 12.75 -4.75
N ALA A 518 2.47 12.13 -5.88
CA ALA A 518 1.74 11.01 -6.44
C ALA A 518 1.80 9.76 -5.54
N ASN A 519 2.96 9.47 -4.93
CA ASN A 519 3.14 8.28 -4.09
C ASN A 519 2.60 8.41 -2.67
N ALA A 520 2.59 9.62 -2.09
CA ALA A 520 2.27 9.83 -0.68
C ALA A 520 1.37 11.04 -0.41
N GLY A 521 0.97 11.80 -1.43
CA GLY A 521 0.21 13.04 -1.25
C GLY A 521 1.01 14.20 -0.65
N TYR A 522 2.35 14.06 -0.56
CA TYR A 522 3.21 15.06 0.05
C TYR A 522 3.31 16.36 -0.80
N PRO A 523 3.25 17.57 -0.20
CA PRO A 523 3.33 17.88 1.23
C PRO A 523 1.99 17.91 1.97
N PHE A 524 0.85 17.75 1.29
CA PHE A 524 -0.50 17.88 1.86
C PHE A 524 -0.75 16.90 3.01
N THR A 525 -0.19 15.71 2.93
CA THR A 525 -0.33 14.60 3.89
C THR A 525 0.67 14.67 5.05
N ARG A 526 1.51 15.70 5.12
CA ARG A 526 2.46 15.90 6.22
C ARG A 526 1.76 15.87 7.59
N LEU A 527 0.56 16.45 7.68
CA LEU A 527 -0.38 16.24 8.78
C LEU A 527 -1.47 15.31 8.27
N ALA A 528 -1.63 14.15 8.92
CA ALA A 528 -2.52 13.09 8.43
C ALA A 528 -4.00 13.52 8.31
N ASP A 529 -4.43 14.52 9.08
CA ASP A 529 -5.77 15.10 9.06
C ASP A 529 -5.95 16.24 8.04
N LEU A 530 -4.92 16.55 7.26
CA LEU A 530 -4.85 17.63 6.26
C LEU A 530 -5.10 19.04 6.82
N SER A 531 -4.76 19.29 8.10
CA SER A 531 -5.01 20.57 8.76
C SER A 531 -4.25 21.76 8.17
N GLU A 532 -3.20 21.54 7.39
CA GLU A 532 -2.48 22.59 6.66
C GLU A 532 -2.74 22.57 5.14
N SER A 533 -3.76 21.85 4.68
CA SER A 533 -4.09 21.69 3.26
C SER A 533 -5.40 22.38 2.91
N THR A 534 -5.45 22.99 1.71
CA THR A 534 -6.63 23.69 1.21
C THR A 534 -6.84 23.33 -0.26
N ILE A 535 -8.05 22.92 -0.61
CA ILE A 535 -8.48 22.65 -1.98
C ILE A 535 -9.23 23.86 -2.50
N VAL A 536 -8.82 24.38 -3.64
CA VAL A 536 -9.42 25.53 -4.29
C VAL A 536 -10.21 25.09 -5.50
N LEU A 537 -11.54 25.26 -5.42
CA LEU A 537 -12.47 24.90 -6.47
C LEU A 537 -12.42 25.88 -7.64
N PRO A 538 -12.73 25.42 -8.85
CA PRO A 538 -13.01 26.32 -9.96
C PRO A 538 -14.31 27.12 -9.74
N ASN A 539 -14.53 28.15 -10.54
CA ASN A 539 -15.80 28.86 -10.54
C ASN A 539 -16.92 27.95 -11.07
N ASN A 540 -18.05 27.92 -10.36
CA ASN A 540 -19.22 27.11 -10.71
C ASN A 540 -18.88 25.60 -10.93
N PRO A 541 -18.35 24.90 -9.92
CA PRO A 541 -17.94 23.51 -10.07
C PRO A 541 -19.13 22.62 -10.46
N GLY A 542 -18.93 21.74 -11.45
CA GLY A 542 -19.89 20.72 -11.86
C GLY A 542 -19.74 19.41 -11.07
N ASP A 543 -20.62 18.45 -11.34
CA ASP A 543 -20.61 17.13 -10.67
C ASP A 543 -19.27 16.43 -10.83
N GLN A 544 -18.61 16.59 -11.97
CA GLN A 544 -17.30 16.00 -12.21
C GLN A 544 -16.19 16.66 -11.37
N ASP A 545 -16.25 17.99 -11.15
CA ASP A 545 -15.32 18.67 -10.24
C ASP A 545 -15.51 18.20 -8.80
N LEU A 546 -16.78 18.00 -8.37
CA LEU A 546 -17.08 17.43 -7.06
C LEU A 546 -16.51 16.01 -6.92
N SER A 547 -16.69 15.16 -7.93
CA SER A 547 -16.15 13.82 -8.00
C SER A 547 -14.63 13.81 -7.87
N ASN A 548 -13.96 14.71 -8.57
CA ASN A 548 -12.50 14.85 -8.55
C ASN A 548 -11.98 15.24 -7.16
N VAL A 549 -12.64 16.19 -6.50
CA VAL A 549 -12.28 16.61 -5.13
C VAL A 549 -12.45 15.46 -4.14
N LEU A 550 -13.58 14.75 -4.18
CA LEU A 550 -13.84 13.63 -3.29
C LEU A 550 -12.83 12.48 -3.50
N THR A 551 -12.50 12.20 -4.76
CA THR A 551 -11.52 11.17 -5.13
C THR A 551 -10.11 11.54 -4.65
N LEU A 552 -9.69 12.81 -4.78
CA LEU A 552 -8.41 13.31 -4.25
C LEU A 552 -8.34 13.17 -2.72
N LEU A 553 -9.40 13.57 -2.02
CA LEU A 553 -9.45 13.42 -0.56
C LEU A 553 -9.45 11.96 -0.14
N GLY A 554 -10.11 11.09 -0.91
CA GLY A 554 -10.03 9.64 -0.73
C GLY A 554 -8.62 9.09 -0.88
N HIS A 555 -7.89 9.56 -1.89
CA HIS A 555 -6.49 9.18 -2.10
C HIS A 555 -5.59 9.63 -0.94
N PHE A 556 -5.78 10.84 -0.41
CA PHE A 556 -5.02 11.29 0.76
C PHE A 556 -5.37 10.49 2.02
N GLY A 557 -6.65 10.12 2.19
CA GLY A 557 -7.07 9.20 3.25
C GLY A 557 -6.37 7.84 3.14
N ALA A 558 -6.26 7.28 1.93
CA ALA A 558 -5.53 6.05 1.67
C ALA A 558 -4.03 6.19 1.97
N SER A 559 -3.42 7.30 1.58
CA SER A 559 -1.99 7.57 1.81
C SER A 559 -1.63 7.72 3.28
N THR A 560 -2.51 8.34 4.08
CA THR A 560 -2.24 8.58 5.52
C THR A 560 -2.76 7.47 6.42
N GLY A 561 -3.79 6.70 5.98
CA GLY A 561 -4.56 5.81 6.84
C GLY A 561 -5.45 6.55 7.84
N TYR A 562 -5.70 7.84 7.61
CA TYR A 562 -6.48 8.70 8.50
C TYR A 562 -7.44 9.60 7.69
N PRO A 563 -8.66 9.89 8.21
CA PRO A 563 -9.60 10.77 7.52
C PRO A 563 -9.15 12.24 7.55
N ALA A 564 -9.45 12.96 6.48
CA ALA A 564 -9.13 14.38 6.29
C ALA A 564 -10.08 15.29 7.10
N LEU A 565 -9.98 15.26 8.42
CA LEU A 565 -10.92 15.95 9.33
C LEU A 565 -10.82 17.47 9.28
N HIS A 566 -9.67 18.02 8.86
CA HIS A 566 -9.36 19.46 8.92
C HIS A 566 -9.00 20.05 7.55
N ALA A 567 -9.14 19.29 6.46
CA ALA A 567 -8.98 19.80 5.10
C ALA A 567 -9.97 20.95 4.87
N GLN A 568 -9.51 22.02 4.20
CA GLN A 568 -10.37 23.15 3.85
C GLN A 568 -10.70 23.10 2.36
N ILE A 569 -11.95 23.39 2.00
CA ILE A 569 -12.40 23.54 0.63
C ILE A 569 -12.95 24.94 0.44
N ILE A 570 -12.39 25.68 -0.51
CA ILE A 570 -12.71 27.09 -0.74
C ILE A 570 -12.89 27.39 -2.23
N GLY A 571 -13.55 28.51 -2.54
CA GLY A 571 -13.48 29.10 -3.87
C GLY A 571 -12.25 30.00 -4.02
N ALA A 572 -11.87 30.31 -5.26
CA ALA A 572 -10.67 31.10 -5.58
C ALA A 572 -10.61 32.47 -4.89
N GLY A 573 -11.77 33.11 -4.65
CA GLY A 573 -11.83 34.42 -3.98
C GLY A 573 -11.36 34.43 -2.53
N ALA A 574 -11.35 33.28 -1.83
CA ALA A 574 -10.96 33.17 -0.42
C ALA A 574 -9.49 32.78 -0.21
N VAL A 575 -8.71 32.58 -1.28
CA VAL A 575 -7.36 32.02 -1.23
C VAL A 575 -6.39 32.81 -0.35
N GLN A 576 -6.52 34.13 -0.30
CA GLN A 576 -5.65 35.02 0.50
C GLN A 576 -5.75 34.73 2.02
N GLN A 577 -6.91 34.31 2.49
CA GLN A 577 -7.12 33.94 3.90
C GLN A 577 -6.43 32.63 4.28
N HIS A 578 -6.01 31.83 3.27
CA HIS A 578 -5.35 30.55 3.41
C HIS A 578 -3.89 30.57 2.94
N ALA A 579 -3.25 31.74 2.90
CA ALA A 579 -1.87 31.92 2.42
C ALA A 579 -0.83 31.04 3.11
N GLY A 580 -1.03 30.73 4.41
CA GLY A 580 -0.12 29.88 5.20
C GLY A 580 -0.30 28.38 4.99
N ARG A 581 -1.14 27.93 4.04
CA ARG A 581 -1.44 26.51 3.78
C ARG A 581 -0.91 26.07 2.42
N ASP A 582 -0.75 24.78 2.25
CA ASP A 582 -0.49 24.17 0.96
C ASP A 582 -1.79 24.11 0.14
N LEU A 583 -1.73 24.42 -1.15
CA LEU A 583 -2.90 24.65 -2.00
C LEU A 583 -3.00 23.63 -3.13
N LEU A 584 -4.19 23.03 -3.28
CA LEU A 584 -4.55 22.22 -4.43
C LEU A 584 -5.52 22.99 -5.32
N LEU A 585 -5.14 23.25 -6.56
CA LEU A 585 -5.97 23.95 -7.53
C LEU A 585 -6.56 22.96 -8.54
N LEU A 586 -7.86 23.08 -8.78
CA LEU A 586 -8.54 22.29 -9.82
C LEU A 586 -9.23 23.22 -10.81
N GLY A 587 -9.28 22.82 -12.08
CA GLY A 587 -10.07 23.48 -13.11
C GLY A 587 -9.33 23.70 -14.43
N SER A 588 -10.01 24.36 -15.35
CA SER A 588 -9.42 24.80 -16.63
C SER A 588 -8.79 26.19 -16.52
N ALA A 589 -8.07 26.59 -17.56
CA ALA A 589 -7.53 27.95 -17.65
C ALA A 589 -8.61 29.05 -17.57
N GLU A 590 -9.85 28.70 -17.91
CA GLU A 590 -11.00 29.62 -17.87
C GLU A 590 -11.74 29.57 -16.53
N SER A 591 -12.00 28.38 -16.01
CA SER A 591 -12.80 28.17 -14.79
C SER A 591 -12.05 28.48 -13.50
N GLN A 592 -10.68 28.40 -13.51
CA GLN A 592 -9.85 28.68 -12.34
C GLN A 592 -9.11 30.02 -12.52
N PRO A 593 -9.56 31.10 -11.89
CA PRO A 593 -8.99 32.45 -12.08
C PRO A 593 -7.54 32.56 -11.61
N LEU A 594 -7.11 31.72 -10.68
CA LEU A 594 -5.75 31.73 -10.14
C LEU A 594 -4.69 31.35 -11.20
N PHE A 595 -5.03 30.58 -12.22
CA PHE A 595 -4.12 30.29 -13.35
C PHE A 595 -3.73 31.55 -14.12
N LYS A 596 -4.67 32.49 -14.29
CA LYS A 596 -4.37 33.79 -14.91
C LYS A 596 -3.61 34.71 -13.97
N GLN A 597 -3.99 34.74 -12.68
CA GLN A 597 -3.38 35.59 -11.66
C GLN A 597 -1.93 35.20 -11.38
N TRP A 598 -1.63 33.88 -11.33
CA TRP A 598 -0.31 33.34 -11.00
C TRP A 598 0.49 32.89 -12.22
N ARG A 599 0.15 33.35 -13.41
CA ARG A 599 0.81 32.99 -14.68
C ARG A 599 2.34 33.06 -14.61
N ALA A 600 2.90 34.04 -13.87
CA ALA A 600 4.35 34.21 -13.74
C ALA A 600 5.04 33.15 -12.87
N HIS A 601 4.27 32.39 -12.07
CA HIS A 601 4.76 31.34 -11.17
C HIS A 601 4.51 29.94 -11.70
N LEU A 602 3.68 29.78 -12.73
CA LEU A 602 3.44 28.46 -13.35
C LEU A 602 4.71 27.95 -14.03
N PRO A 603 5.06 26.68 -13.87
CA PRO A 603 6.24 26.07 -14.49
C PRO A 603 6.15 25.98 -16.02
N ILE A 604 4.91 26.00 -16.57
CA ILE A 604 4.63 26.08 -18.01
C ILE A 604 3.67 27.24 -18.25
N GLY A 605 4.05 28.18 -19.16
CA GLY A 605 3.14 29.22 -19.61
C GLY A 605 2.03 28.67 -20.50
N GLN A 606 0.90 29.39 -20.61
CA GLN A 606 -0.21 29.04 -21.50
C GLN A 606 0.19 28.89 -22.98
N ASP A 607 1.37 29.37 -23.36
CA ASP A 607 1.93 29.29 -24.73
C ASP A 607 2.77 28.01 -24.93
N GLY A 608 2.75 27.04 -23.98
CA GLY A 608 3.54 25.82 -24.05
C GLY A 608 5.04 26.03 -23.89
N ARG A 609 5.49 27.26 -23.54
CA ARG A 609 6.91 27.57 -23.35
C ARG A 609 7.28 27.61 -21.88
N ALA A 610 8.34 26.91 -21.51
CA ALA A 610 8.91 27.00 -20.15
C ALA A 610 9.29 28.45 -19.85
N THR A 611 8.75 29.03 -18.79
CA THR A 611 9.05 30.40 -18.39
C THR A 611 10.29 30.44 -17.52
N ARG A 612 11.36 31.05 -18.05
CA ARG A 612 12.54 31.67 -17.42
C ARG A 612 13.74 30.79 -17.12
N PHE A 613 14.84 31.14 -17.84
CA PHE A 613 16.22 30.97 -17.41
C PHE A 613 16.55 31.94 -16.29
N ALA A 614 17.02 31.46 -15.15
CA ALA A 614 17.73 32.30 -14.20
C ALA A 614 19.15 32.55 -14.69
N LEU A 615 19.62 33.79 -14.66
CA LEU A 615 20.95 34.19 -15.14
C LEU A 615 22.10 33.45 -14.42
N THR A 616 21.84 32.91 -13.24
CA THR A 616 22.73 32.10 -12.42
C THR A 616 23.01 30.73 -13.02
N ASP A 617 22.07 30.13 -13.75
CA ASP A 617 22.24 28.79 -14.32
C ASP A 617 23.20 28.79 -15.50
N TRP A 618 23.23 29.87 -16.27
CA TRP A 618 24.21 30.03 -17.40
C TRP A 618 25.68 30.04 -16.95
N LEU A 619 25.97 30.55 -15.77
CA LEU A 619 27.33 30.59 -15.22
C LEU A 619 27.78 29.20 -14.73
N PHE A 620 26.84 28.39 -14.24
CA PHE A 620 27.11 27.06 -13.67
C PHE A 620 27.03 25.93 -14.71
N GLU A 621 26.31 26.09 -15.83
CA GLU A 621 26.31 25.13 -16.93
C GLU A 621 27.66 25.00 -17.64
N ARG A 622 28.54 26.03 -17.55
CA ARG A 622 29.86 26.02 -18.16
C ARG A 622 30.98 25.52 -17.25
N LEU A 623 30.73 25.29 -15.96
CA LEU A 623 31.70 24.65 -15.08
C LEU A 623 31.69 23.11 -15.32
N PRO A 624 32.90 22.50 -15.38
CA PRO A 624 33.02 21.08 -15.71
C PRO A 624 32.18 20.20 -14.76
N ARG A 625 31.46 19.25 -15.32
CA ARG A 625 30.52 18.33 -14.63
C ARG A 625 31.08 17.49 -13.46
N PHE A 626 32.41 17.46 -13.29
CA PHE A 626 33.03 16.73 -12.16
C PHE A 626 32.91 17.45 -10.79
N LEU A 627 32.23 18.62 -10.73
CA LEU A 627 31.96 19.33 -9.50
C LEU A 627 30.48 19.23 -9.03
N SER A 628 29.62 18.53 -9.75
CA SER A 628 28.23 18.33 -9.40
C SER A 628 27.97 16.89 -8.93
N PHE A 629 27.82 16.70 -7.62
CA PHE A 629 27.57 15.38 -7.01
C PHE A 629 26.10 14.95 -7.01
N ASP A 630 25.22 15.62 -7.74
CA ASP A 630 23.79 15.28 -7.79
C ASP A 630 23.46 14.40 -9.00
N ALA A 631 23.90 13.13 -8.95
CA ALA A 631 23.78 12.15 -10.03
C ALA A 631 22.32 11.74 -10.36
N ARG A 632 21.32 12.11 -9.55
CA ARG A 632 19.91 11.75 -9.77
C ARG A 632 19.10 12.79 -10.52
N ARG A 633 19.60 14.01 -10.66
CA ARG A 633 18.95 15.11 -11.37
C ARG A 633 19.28 15.14 -12.87
N THR A 634 20.19 14.29 -13.33
CA THR A 634 20.79 14.37 -14.68
C THR A 634 20.07 13.56 -15.75
N ASP A 635 19.10 12.70 -15.40
CA ASP A 635 18.46 11.82 -16.38
C ASP A 635 17.10 12.33 -16.91
N LEU A 636 16.56 13.42 -16.35
CA LEU A 636 15.38 14.07 -16.91
C LEU A 636 15.81 15.21 -17.85
N PRO A 637 15.18 15.35 -19.02
CA PRO A 637 15.52 16.39 -19.98
C PRO A 637 15.34 17.77 -19.37
N THR A 638 16.44 18.44 -19.02
CA THR A 638 16.49 19.76 -18.36
C THR A 638 16.07 20.91 -19.25
N THR A 639 16.00 20.74 -20.55
CA THR A 639 15.51 21.72 -21.53
C THR A 639 15.27 21.01 -22.86
N ALA A 640 14.17 20.33 -23.02
CA ALA A 640 13.56 20.29 -24.32
C ALA A 640 12.63 21.49 -24.37
N GLU A 641 12.79 22.40 -25.33
CA GLU A 641 11.67 23.15 -25.89
C GLU A 641 10.73 22.11 -26.50
N ILE A 642 10.10 21.33 -25.64
CA ILE A 642 8.94 20.56 -26.02
C ILE A 642 7.88 21.64 -26.14
N ALA A 643 7.64 22.07 -27.37
CA ALA A 643 6.41 22.78 -27.69
C ALA A 643 5.28 21.79 -27.40
N LEU A 644 4.91 21.67 -26.12
CA LEU A 644 3.70 21.03 -25.69
C LEU A 644 2.59 21.90 -26.26
N GLN A 645 1.99 21.47 -27.35
CA GLN A 645 0.70 21.98 -27.78
C GLN A 645 -0.32 21.22 -26.94
N PRO A 646 -0.86 21.80 -25.84
CA PRO A 646 -1.87 21.14 -25.03
C PRO A 646 -3.06 20.85 -25.94
N GLN A 647 -3.47 19.59 -25.99
CA GLN A 647 -4.72 19.20 -26.60
C GLN A 647 -5.87 19.35 -25.58
N PRO A 648 -7.10 19.57 -26.01
CA PRO A 648 -8.24 19.73 -25.09
C PRO A 648 -8.41 18.54 -24.12
N ASP A 649 -7.96 17.36 -24.53
CA ASP A 649 -8.06 16.12 -23.75
C ASP A 649 -6.88 15.89 -22.79
N ASP A 650 -5.88 16.74 -22.79
CA ASP A 650 -4.71 16.58 -21.93
C ASP A 650 -5.04 16.97 -20.49
N VAL A 651 -4.38 16.29 -19.54
CA VAL A 651 -4.40 16.66 -18.14
C VAL A 651 -2.99 17.07 -17.72
N LEU A 652 -2.86 18.30 -17.22
CA LEU A 652 -1.63 18.84 -16.67
C LEU A 652 -1.68 18.80 -15.16
N LEU A 653 -0.65 18.20 -14.56
CA LEU A 653 -0.37 18.29 -13.14
C LEU A 653 0.90 19.11 -12.95
N MET A 654 0.80 20.23 -12.24
CA MET A 654 1.90 21.18 -12.06
C MET A 654 2.16 21.43 -10.57
N GLY A 655 3.42 21.36 -10.16
CA GLY A 655 3.87 21.75 -8.82
C GLY A 655 4.71 23.02 -8.88
N PHE A 656 4.49 23.96 -7.95
CA PHE A 656 5.27 25.18 -7.81
C PHE A 656 5.16 25.74 -6.39
N GLU A 657 6.05 26.70 -6.04
CA GLU A 657 5.98 27.39 -4.75
C GLU A 657 4.79 28.34 -4.71
N SER A 658 4.13 28.40 -3.56
CA SER A 658 2.98 29.29 -3.37
C SER A 658 3.40 30.76 -3.54
N PRO A 659 2.73 31.53 -4.42
CA PRO A 659 2.97 32.98 -4.51
C PRO A 659 2.56 33.75 -3.27
N LEU A 660 1.83 33.12 -2.34
CA LEU A 660 1.26 33.75 -1.14
C LEU A 660 2.19 33.61 0.06
N ALA A 661 2.95 32.54 0.16
CA ALA A 661 3.86 32.27 1.28
C ALA A 661 5.03 31.39 0.86
N ALA A 662 6.25 31.81 1.17
CA ALA A 662 7.45 31.05 0.90
C ALA A 662 7.45 29.71 1.67
N GLY A 663 7.97 28.64 1.04
CA GLY A 663 8.03 27.30 1.61
C GLY A 663 6.69 26.56 1.62
N ARG A 664 5.62 27.13 1.06
CA ARG A 664 4.34 26.45 0.83
C ARG A 664 4.21 26.01 -0.62
N SER A 665 3.56 24.91 -0.82
CA SER A 665 3.42 24.27 -2.12
C SER A 665 2.06 24.52 -2.74
N VAL A 666 2.07 24.65 -4.07
CA VAL A 666 0.85 24.57 -4.88
C VAL A 666 0.99 23.37 -5.80
N VAL A 667 -0.04 22.53 -5.83
CA VAL A 667 -0.22 21.51 -6.87
C VAL A 667 -1.50 21.82 -7.63
N ALA A 668 -1.37 21.97 -8.93
CA ALA A 668 -2.45 22.40 -9.80
C ALA A 668 -2.80 21.33 -10.83
N PHE A 669 -4.07 20.98 -10.89
CA PHE A 669 -4.66 20.10 -11.88
C PHE A 669 -5.39 20.95 -12.92
N GLN A 670 -4.84 20.97 -14.11
CA GLN A 670 -5.43 21.74 -15.21
C GLN A 670 -5.89 20.81 -16.33
N THR A 671 -7.16 20.90 -16.69
CA THR A 671 -7.75 20.23 -17.84
C THR A 671 -8.92 21.07 -18.35
N GLU A 672 -9.19 21.02 -19.66
CA GLU A 672 -10.34 21.74 -20.23
C GLU A 672 -11.66 21.02 -19.89
N ASP A 673 -11.67 19.69 -19.90
CA ASP A 673 -12.82 18.89 -19.47
C ASP A 673 -12.49 18.18 -18.14
N PRO A 674 -13.23 18.48 -17.04
CA PRO A 674 -13.04 17.82 -15.75
C PRO A 674 -13.19 16.29 -15.80
N ALA A 675 -13.89 15.71 -16.78
CA ALA A 675 -14.05 14.28 -16.97
C ALA A 675 -12.70 13.57 -17.28
N ASN A 676 -11.76 14.29 -17.90
CA ASN A 676 -10.43 13.75 -18.20
C ASN A 676 -9.59 13.44 -16.96
N MET A 677 -9.93 13.99 -15.79
CA MET A 677 -9.28 13.66 -14.52
C MET A 677 -9.42 12.17 -14.14
N SER A 678 -10.48 11.51 -14.60
CA SER A 678 -10.65 10.07 -14.36
C SER A 678 -9.47 9.26 -14.93
N ARG A 679 -8.95 9.64 -16.11
CA ARG A 679 -7.77 9.01 -16.73
C ARG A 679 -6.49 9.26 -15.91
N LEU A 680 -6.38 10.46 -15.32
CA LEU A 680 -5.24 10.74 -14.42
C LEU A 680 -5.31 9.87 -13.17
N PHE A 681 -6.49 9.68 -12.58
CA PHE A 681 -6.67 8.78 -11.44
C PHE A 681 -6.39 7.33 -11.83
N ASP A 682 -6.82 6.87 -13.01
CA ASP A 682 -6.50 5.53 -13.50
C ASP A 682 -5.00 5.33 -13.66
N ALA A 683 -4.30 6.29 -14.25
CA ALA A 683 -2.84 6.26 -14.36
C ALA A 683 -2.14 6.33 -12.99
N TRP A 684 -2.72 7.05 -12.04
CA TRP A 684 -2.20 7.20 -10.69
C TRP A 684 -2.33 5.92 -9.86
N PHE A 685 -3.43 5.16 -10.07
CA PHE A 685 -3.64 3.88 -9.41
C PHE A 685 -2.94 2.70 -10.13
N ASP A 686 -2.35 2.91 -11.30
CA ASP A 686 -1.57 1.91 -12.00
C ASP A 686 -0.09 1.98 -11.59
N PRO A 687 0.45 0.96 -10.88
CA PRO A 687 1.85 0.96 -10.44
C PRO A 687 2.85 1.07 -11.60
N THR A 688 2.47 0.64 -12.83
CA THR A 688 3.34 0.69 -14.00
C THR A 688 3.48 2.12 -14.56
N LEU A 689 2.47 2.96 -14.39
CA LEU A 689 2.45 4.36 -14.82
C LEU A 689 2.84 5.32 -13.69
N LEU A 690 2.56 4.96 -12.45
CA LEU A 690 2.87 5.80 -11.27
C LEU A 690 4.36 6.17 -11.17
N LYS A 691 5.27 5.28 -11.56
CA LYS A 691 6.72 5.53 -11.59
C LYS A 691 7.13 6.68 -12.50
N ASP A 692 6.28 6.99 -13.51
CA ASP A 692 6.55 8.03 -14.50
C ASP A 692 6.07 9.42 -14.02
N PHE A 693 5.38 9.50 -12.85
CA PHE A 693 5.04 10.77 -12.21
C PHE A 693 6.26 11.34 -11.48
N GLN A 694 6.95 12.29 -12.10
CA GLN A 694 8.20 12.86 -11.59
C GLN A 694 8.27 14.36 -11.87
N GLY A 695 9.28 15.04 -11.29
CA GLY A 695 9.57 16.42 -11.60
C GLY A 695 8.56 17.44 -11.07
N SER A 696 8.38 18.52 -11.80
CA SER A 696 7.51 19.65 -11.46
C SER A 696 6.26 19.75 -12.33
N VAL A 697 6.25 19.05 -13.47
CA VAL A 697 5.11 19.00 -14.39
C VAL A 697 4.94 17.58 -14.89
N VAL A 698 3.71 17.10 -14.84
CA VAL A 698 3.30 15.83 -15.46
C VAL A 698 2.20 16.13 -16.46
N VAL A 699 2.35 15.62 -17.65
CA VAL A 699 1.37 15.72 -18.73
C VAL A 699 0.86 14.33 -19.07
N LEU A 700 -0.44 14.13 -18.94
CA LEU A 700 -1.11 12.92 -19.40
C LEU A 700 -1.73 13.18 -20.75
N GLN A 701 -1.17 12.56 -21.79
CA GLN A 701 -1.69 12.58 -23.16
C GLN A 701 -2.19 11.18 -23.52
N GLN A 702 -3.47 11.03 -23.73
CA GLN A 702 -4.11 9.72 -23.90
C GLN A 702 -3.79 8.79 -22.71
N ASN A 703 -2.95 7.76 -22.90
CA ASN A 703 -2.49 6.85 -21.85
C ASN A 703 -0.98 6.96 -21.56
N LYS A 704 -0.33 8.03 -22.05
CA LYS A 704 1.10 8.25 -21.86
C LYS A 704 1.34 9.34 -20.82
N VAL A 705 2.08 9.02 -19.79
CA VAL A 705 2.58 9.98 -18.80
C VAL A 705 3.92 10.54 -19.28
N THR A 706 4.05 11.86 -19.30
CA THR A 706 5.31 12.54 -19.62
C THR A 706 5.61 13.53 -18.51
N SER A 707 6.80 13.42 -17.92
CA SER A 707 7.24 14.26 -16.81
C SER A 707 8.32 15.23 -17.24
N LEU A 708 8.26 16.47 -16.72
CA LEU A 708 9.20 17.55 -17.00
C LEU A 708 9.69 18.17 -15.69
N VAL A 709 10.92 18.63 -15.68
CA VAL A 709 11.50 19.34 -14.54
C VAL A 709 11.61 20.84 -14.89
N GLY A 710 10.91 21.67 -14.08
CA GLY A 710 11.05 23.14 -14.19
C GLY A 710 12.29 23.64 -13.46
N ASN A 711 12.69 24.86 -13.78
CA ASN A 711 13.92 25.48 -13.26
C ASN A 711 13.79 26.05 -11.83
N GLN A 712 12.61 26.04 -11.25
CA GLN A 712 12.37 26.56 -9.89
C GLN A 712 12.44 25.42 -8.88
N ALA A 713 13.36 25.49 -7.93
CA ALA A 713 13.41 24.61 -6.78
C ALA A 713 13.34 25.43 -5.50
N TYR A 714 12.48 25.02 -4.59
CA TYR A 714 12.42 25.54 -3.21
C TYR A 714 12.48 24.34 -2.26
N TYR A 715 12.68 24.62 -0.97
CA TYR A 715 12.84 23.56 0.01
C TYR A 715 11.74 23.62 1.06
N VAL A 716 11.22 22.46 1.43
CA VAL A 716 10.23 22.29 2.49
C VAL A 716 10.85 21.46 3.62
N GLY A 717 10.50 21.78 4.85
CA GLY A 717 11.06 21.13 6.04
C GLY A 717 12.12 21.98 6.75
N HIS A 718 12.77 21.40 7.75
CA HIS A 718 13.75 22.11 8.58
C HIS A 718 14.99 21.25 8.84
N LEU A 719 16.17 21.86 8.66
CA LEU A 719 17.44 21.28 9.07
C LEU A 719 18.03 22.08 10.23
N PRO A 720 18.66 21.43 11.22
CA PRO A 720 19.49 22.12 12.21
C PRO A 720 20.55 22.95 11.50
N LEU A 721 20.79 24.16 12.02
CA LEU A 721 21.71 25.13 11.40
C LEU A 721 23.08 24.54 11.03
N PRO A 722 23.76 23.73 11.86
CA PRO A 722 25.04 23.12 11.51
C PRO A 722 24.92 22.17 10.32
N THR A 723 23.88 21.33 10.28
CA THR A 723 23.64 20.39 9.18
C THR A 723 23.31 21.15 7.89
N TRP A 724 22.49 22.19 7.98
CA TRP A 724 22.15 23.04 6.84
C TRP A 724 23.38 23.73 6.26
N LEU A 725 24.25 24.32 7.11
CA LEU A 725 25.49 24.97 6.65
C LEU A 725 26.41 23.97 5.95
N ARG A 726 26.61 22.76 6.53
CA ARG A 726 27.46 21.72 5.91
C ARG A 726 26.90 21.30 4.56
N TRP A 727 25.59 21.03 4.49
CA TRP A 727 24.90 20.68 3.27
C TRP A 727 24.98 21.82 2.23
N TYR A 728 24.70 23.06 2.62
CA TYR A 728 24.75 24.22 1.72
C TYR A 728 26.14 24.42 1.13
N PHE A 729 27.18 24.39 1.94
CA PHE A 729 28.56 24.57 1.45
C PHE A 729 29.07 23.38 0.63
N SER A 730 28.58 22.16 0.87
CA SER A 730 28.93 21.02 0.03
C SER A 730 28.39 21.15 -1.40
N HIS A 731 27.23 21.80 -1.54
CA HIS A 731 26.60 22.07 -2.84
C HIS A 731 27.08 23.38 -3.48
N HIS A 732 27.71 24.26 -2.73
CA HIS A 732 28.18 25.58 -3.17
C HIS A 732 29.67 25.80 -2.84
N PRO A 733 30.62 25.08 -3.47
CA PRO A 733 32.03 25.12 -3.11
C PRO A 733 32.66 26.52 -3.31
N VAL A 734 32.14 27.32 -4.23
CA VAL A 734 32.60 28.71 -4.45
C VAL A 734 32.26 29.57 -3.22
N TRP A 735 31.07 29.45 -2.67
CA TRP A 735 30.68 30.17 -1.45
C TRP A 735 31.49 29.72 -0.24
N LEU A 736 31.80 28.41 -0.15
CA LEU A 736 32.71 27.88 0.88
C LEU A 736 34.07 28.54 0.78
N ALA A 737 34.68 28.59 -0.42
CA ALA A 737 35.99 29.23 -0.65
C ALA A 737 35.94 30.72 -0.26
N LEU A 738 34.91 31.45 -0.68
CA LEU A 738 34.77 32.89 -0.36
C LEU A 738 34.61 33.10 1.15
N THR A 739 33.84 32.27 1.84
CA THR A 739 33.65 32.38 3.30
C THR A 739 34.93 32.04 4.05
N VAL A 740 35.72 31.05 3.61
CA VAL A 740 37.01 30.70 4.20
C VAL A 740 37.99 31.86 4.04
N VAL A 741 38.10 32.46 2.83
CA VAL A 741 38.95 33.64 2.58
C VAL A 741 38.51 34.81 3.45
N LEU A 742 37.23 35.10 3.54
CA LEU A 742 36.70 36.19 4.38
C LEU A 742 37.03 35.97 5.86
N LEU A 743 36.83 34.74 6.36
CA LEU A 743 37.15 34.37 7.73
C LEU A 743 38.64 34.52 8.04
N ALA A 744 39.52 34.10 7.11
CA ALA A 744 40.97 34.25 7.23
C ALA A 744 41.36 35.74 7.30
N LEU A 745 40.76 36.59 6.47
CA LEU A 745 40.99 38.03 6.48
C LEU A 745 40.53 38.66 7.79
N LEU A 746 39.36 38.29 8.32
CA LEU A 746 38.84 38.76 9.60
C LEU A 746 39.73 38.35 10.78
N LEU A 747 40.21 37.08 10.76
CA LEU A 747 41.15 36.59 11.78
C LEU A 747 42.47 37.31 11.72
N ALA A 748 43.03 37.58 10.51
CA ALA A 748 44.26 38.34 10.33
C ALA A 748 44.07 39.81 10.84
N LEU A 749 42.92 40.43 10.56
CA LEU A 749 42.60 41.74 11.06
C LEU A 749 42.46 41.76 12.58
N ALA A 750 41.76 40.80 13.17
CA ALA A 750 41.60 40.67 14.61
C ALA A 750 42.97 40.44 15.30
N ALA A 751 43.81 39.56 14.75
CA ALA A 751 45.16 39.31 15.25
C ALA A 751 46.02 40.63 15.18
N ARG A 752 45.93 41.37 14.09
CA ARG A 752 46.63 42.66 13.94
C ARG A 752 46.15 43.67 14.99
N VAL A 753 44.86 43.76 15.26
CA VAL A 753 44.30 44.67 16.28
C VAL A 753 44.75 44.24 17.68
N LEU A 754 44.70 42.95 18.01
CA LEU A 754 45.17 42.43 19.31
C LEU A 754 46.68 42.64 19.52
N LEU A 755 47.51 42.38 18.49
CA LEU A 755 48.91 42.64 18.56
C LEU A 755 49.25 44.11 18.71
N ARG A 756 48.52 45.01 18.03
CA ARG A 756 48.66 46.47 18.23
C ARG A 756 48.29 46.91 19.63
N ARG A 757 47.21 46.36 20.21
CA ARG A 757 46.83 46.66 21.62
C ARG A 757 47.90 46.17 22.59
N HIS A 758 48.39 44.94 22.41
CA HIS A 758 49.40 44.38 23.29
C HIS A 758 50.77 45.08 23.17
N THR A 759 51.15 45.57 21.97
CA THR A 759 52.38 46.39 21.80
C THR A 759 52.20 47.80 22.42
N ALA A 760 51.00 48.39 22.36
CA ALA A 760 50.71 49.65 23.01
C ALA A 760 50.75 49.55 24.54
N GLU A 761 50.24 48.50 25.14
CA GLU A 761 50.30 48.19 26.57
C GLU A 761 51.75 48.01 27.02
N ARG A 762 52.57 47.23 26.30
CA ARG A 762 54.00 47.05 26.62
C ARG A 762 54.85 48.32 26.50
N LEU A 763 54.49 49.21 25.58
CA LEU A 763 55.19 50.49 25.43
C LEU A 763 54.81 51.50 26.49
N ASN A 764 53.56 51.41 27.02
CA ASN A 764 53.14 52.25 28.17
C ASN A 764 53.69 51.76 29.51
N ASP A 765 53.85 50.45 29.70
CA ASP A 765 54.45 49.88 30.91
C ASP A 765 56.01 50.00 30.94
N GLY A 766 56.67 50.22 29.81
CA GLY A 766 58.12 50.43 29.72
C GLY A 766 58.59 51.88 29.81
N GLY A 767 57.71 52.87 29.98
CA GLY A 767 58.02 54.31 30.13
C GLY A 767 58.08 54.85 31.55
N GLY A 768 58.04 53.98 32.58
CA GLY A 768 58.03 54.33 34.00
C GLY A 768 59.20 53.72 34.76
N ALA A 769 60.47 53.81 34.23
CA ALA A 769 61.67 53.49 35.00
C ALA A 769 62.68 54.65 34.89
#